data_57be50ddf9156b4381ef7f976c5dc6b1
#
_entry.id   57be50ddf9156b4381ef7f976c5dc6b1
#
_cell.length_a   1.000
_cell.length_b   1.000
_cell.length_c   1.000
_cell.angle_alpha   90.00
_cell.angle_beta   90.00
_cell.angle_gamma   90.00
#
_symmetry.space_group_name_H-M   'P 1'
#
loop_
_entity.id
_entity.type
_entity.pdbx_description
1 polymer ?
#
loop_
_entity_poly.entity_id
_entity_poly.type
_entity_poly.pdbx_seq_one_letter_code
_entity_poly.pdbx_strand_id
1 'polypeptide(L)'
;MNPFFEPYNTPHDTVPFDRIRLEDFEEAFMEGIRRDNEQIEKTINNPEKPTFDNTIINTEEDKGYYDLLSRVSTVFFNLLSAETNDEMDALAQKMQPILTQHANDVRLNPRLFERIRQVHLHHRKLTPEEKMLLDNCYEGFVRSGALLDEAGKERLRQLTEEASMLSLQFSQNLLKEQKAFTLDITDEAQLDGLPETAREAAALTAKEQGKQGWVFTLDMPSYSPFMTYSTQRELRKQLYMARNTICTHDNAENNIEICKRLINLRREIAQLLGYKTYADYVLKRRMASNTRGVYRLLNDLIDAYKPTAQKEREELKKLFDKSLTSNPSPLTSKMMPWDSGFYSHKLQMKKYNIDQEMLRPYFELSKVIEGVFGLANKLYGITFKENKDIPVYHPDVKAYEVFDKDGSYLAVFYADFHPRKGKQGGAWMTEYQGQQWEIKDEKLRIKNVRPHVGVVMNLTKPTEDKPALLTLGEVETFLHEFGHSLHGMFANTRFESLSGTNVWWDFVELPSQFMENYSVEKDFLRTFAFHYQTGEPLPDELIDRIVKSRNFMAATACLRQVSFGLLDMAYYTQREEFTEDIIPFEKQAWKKAILGEQLPDTCMTVQFSHIMAGGYAAGYYSYKWAEVLDADAFSVFKKHGIFNQETAQRFRDEVLSKGGTEHPMTLYKRFRGGEPTIDALLKRNGIKAPKSHKPSKSH
;
A
#
# COMPACT_ATOMS: atom_id res chain seq x y z
N MET A 1 1.92 5.14 -35.37
CA MET A 1 2.95 5.96 -34.69
C MET A 1 2.79 5.70 -33.20
N ASN A 2 3.87 5.48 -32.48
CA ASN A 2 3.83 5.12 -31.07
C ASN A 2 3.30 6.29 -30.23
N PRO A 3 2.21 6.10 -29.46
CA PRO A 3 1.57 7.19 -28.69
C PRO A 3 2.49 7.86 -27.67
N PHE A 4 3.52 7.17 -27.18
CA PHE A 4 4.48 7.74 -26.24
C PHE A 4 5.40 8.83 -26.87
N PHE A 5 5.51 8.88 -28.19
CA PHE A 5 6.37 9.85 -28.88
C PHE A 5 5.65 11.14 -29.27
N GLU A 6 4.35 11.17 -29.10
CA GLU A 6 3.50 12.29 -29.46
C GLU A 6 2.92 12.97 -28.20
N PRO A 7 2.52 14.25 -28.29
CA PRO A 7 1.67 14.84 -27.27
C PRO A 7 0.39 14.02 -27.10
N TYR A 8 -0.02 13.78 -25.88
CA TYR A 8 -1.17 12.92 -25.64
C TYR A 8 -2.48 13.44 -26.19
N ASN A 9 -2.66 14.79 -26.24
CA ASN A 9 -3.85 15.45 -26.76
C ASN A 9 -5.17 14.91 -26.17
N THR A 10 -5.12 14.53 -24.92
CA THR A 10 -6.24 14.08 -24.09
C THR A 10 -6.61 15.20 -23.11
N PRO A 11 -7.78 15.16 -22.45
CA PRO A 11 -8.07 16.10 -21.38
C PRO A 11 -6.96 16.07 -20.31
N HIS A 12 -6.41 17.24 -19.98
CA HIS A 12 -5.29 17.41 -19.03
C HIS A 12 -3.99 16.67 -19.37
N ASP A 13 -3.79 16.29 -20.64
CA ASP A 13 -2.64 15.51 -21.11
C ASP A 13 -2.52 14.14 -20.39
N THR A 14 -3.65 13.55 -20.03
CA THR A 14 -3.74 12.22 -19.40
C THR A 14 -3.27 11.11 -20.35
N VAL A 15 -2.83 9.99 -19.78
CA VAL A 15 -2.35 8.82 -20.53
C VAL A 15 -3.41 8.34 -21.52
N PRO A 16 -3.08 8.21 -22.82
CA PRO A 16 -4.03 7.77 -23.85
C PRO A 16 -4.17 6.25 -23.89
N PHE A 17 -4.73 5.67 -22.83
CA PHE A 17 -4.86 4.21 -22.67
C PHE A 17 -5.57 3.52 -23.84
N ASP A 18 -6.48 4.22 -24.50
CA ASP A 18 -7.25 3.72 -25.66
C ASP A 18 -6.39 3.57 -26.93
N ARG A 19 -5.20 4.19 -26.97
CA ARG A 19 -4.30 4.19 -28.13
C ARG A 19 -3.01 3.39 -27.88
N ILE A 20 -2.64 3.17 -26.62
CA ILE A 20 -1.41 2.43 -26.27
C ILE A 20 -1.67 0.93 -26.41
N ARG A 21 -0.74 0.24 -27.08
CA ARG A 21 -0.73 -1.20 -27.27
C ARG A 21 0.53 -1.82 -26.69
N LEU A 22 0.53 -3.14 -26.48
CA LEU A 22 1.66 -3.83 -25.88
C LEU A 22 2.96 -3.64 -26.68
N GLU A 23 2.87 -3.67 -28.01
CA GLU A 23 4.03 -3.46 -28.91
C GLU A 23 4.65 -2.06 -28.81
N ASP A 24 3.92 -1.06 -28.30
CA ASP A 24 4.44 0.31 -28.16
C ASP A 24 5.44 0.44 -27.02
N PHE A 25 5.37 -0.44 -26.00
CA PHE A 25 6.17 -0.31 -24.78
C PHE A 25 7.66 -0.60 -25.03
N GLU A 26 8.02 -1.67 -25.70
CA GLU A 26 9.44 -2.03 -25.90
C GLU A 26 10.18 -0.93 -26.66
N GLU A 27 9.62 -0.46 -27.77
CA GLU A 27 10.19 0.64 -28.54
C GLU A 27 10.34 1.90 -27.70
N ALA A 28 9.29 2.24 -26.91
CA ALA A 28 9.30 3.43 -26.07
C ALA A 28 10.30 3.33 -24.91
N PHE A 29 10.48 2.16 -24.29
CA PHE A 29 11.52 1.92 -23.30
C PHE A 29 12.92 2.14 -23.88
N MET A 30 13.21 1.53 -25.03
CA MET A 30 14.53 1.66 -25.66
C MET A 30 14.84 3.08 -26.09
N GLU A 31 13.87 3.80 -26.66
CA GLU A 31 14.00 5.21 -27.00
C GLU A 31 14.14 6.07 -25.75
N GLY A 32 13.39 5.77 -24.67
CA GLY A 32 13.52 6.45 -23.38
C GLY A 32 14.91 6.33 -22.78
N ILE A 33 15.50 5.12 -22.77
CA ILE A 33 16.88 4.88 -22.34
C ILE A 33 17.87 5.66 -23.21
N ARG A 34 17.67 5.70 -24.53
CA ARG A 34 18.54 6.45 -25.44
C ARG A 34 18.52 7.95 -25.11
N ARG A 35 17.33 8.53 -24.90
CA ARG A 35 17.15 9.95 -24.55
C ARG A 35 17.76 10.30 -23.20
N ASP A 36 17.55 9.43 -22.21
CA ASP A 36 18.12 9.62 -20.87
C ASP A 36 19.65 9.59 -20.92
N ASN A 37 20.25 8.64 -21.64
CA ASN A 37 21.70 8.60 -21.88
C ASN A 37 22.22 9.86 -22.59
N GLU A 38 21.48 10.40 -23.55
CA GLU A 38 21.81 11.65 -24.23
C GLU A 38 21.85 12.82 -23.27
N GLN A 39 20.88 12.92 -22.34
CA GLN A 39 20.83 13.96 -21.32
C GLN A 39 21.97 13.84 -20.33
N ILE A 40 22.29 12.61 -19.90
CA ILE A 40 23.40 12.35 -18.99
C ILE A 40 24.73 12.77 -19.66
N GLU A 41 24.96 12.41 -20.91
CA GLU A 41 26.17 12.81 -21.65
C GLU A 41 26.28 14.33 -21.82
N LYS A 42 25.18 15.04 -22.09
CA LYS A 42 25.14 16.51 -22.07
C LYS A 42 25.55 17.09 -20.74
N THR A 43 25.02 16.55 -19.66
CA THR A 43 25.35 16.98 -18.29
C THR A 43 26.80 16.74 -17.96
N ILE A 44 27.34 15.55 -18.24
CA ILE A 44 28.73 15.18 -17.96
C ILE A 44 29.73 16.01 -18.76
N ASN A 45 29.41 16.28 -20.03
CA ASN A 45 30.29 17.01 -20.96
C ASN A 45 30.08 18.54 -20.91
N ASN A 46 29.24 19.06 -20.06
CA ASN A 46 29.06 20.50 -19.89
C ASN A 46 30.39 21.13 -19.43
N PRO A 47 30.98 22.10 -20.20
CA PRO A 47 32.24 22.69 -19.87
C PRO A 47 32.19 23.66 -18.68
N GLU A 48 31.01 24.08 -18.28
CA GLU A 48 30.81 24.96 -17.15
C GLU A 48 31.01 24.22 -15.82
N LYS A 49 31.41 24.99 -14.77
CA LYS A 49 31.49 24.47 -13.42
C LYS A 49 30.12 23.87 -13.01
N PRO A 50 30.12 22.72 -12.32
CA PRO A 50 28.89 22.15 -11.80
C PRO A 50 28.13 23.10 -10.88
N THR A 51 26.85 23.32 -11.19
CA THR A 51 25.91 24.11 -10.39
C THR A 51 24.68 23.31 -10.09
N PHE A 52 23.86 23.77 -9.16
CA PHE A 52 22.56 23.18 -8.89
C PHE A 52 21.72 23.06 -10.17
N ASP A 53 21.66 24.14 -10.95
CA ASP A 53 20.82 24.23 -12.15
C ASP A 53 21.33 23.33 -13.30
N ASN A 54 22.66 23.39 -13.62
CA ASN A 54 23.22 22.64 -14.76
C ASN A 54 23.60 21.18 -14.45
N THR A 55 23.38 20.74 -13.22
CA THR A 55 23.71 19.36 -12.80
C THR A 55 22.55 18.68 -12.09
N ILE A 56 22.04 19.24 -10.99
CA ILE A 56 20.97 18.59 -10.20
C ILE A 56 19.65 18.65 -10.94
N ILE A 57 19.24 19.82 -11.42
CA ILE A 57 18.01 19.97 -12.22
C ILE A 57 18.04 19.06 -13.45
N ASN A 58 19.15 19.05 -14.18
CA ASN A 58 19.29 18.23 -15.39
C ASN A 58 19.27 16.72 -15.11
N THR A 59 19.62 16.29 -13.88
CA THR A 59 19.65 14.87 -13.51
C THR A 59 18.34 14.38 -12.92
N GLU A 60 17.64 15.24 -12.16
CA GLU A 60 16.46 14.82 -11.37
C GLU A 60 15.13 15.38 -11.90
N GLU A 61 15.17 16.50 -12.65
CA GLU A 61 13.98 17.29 -12.94
C GLU A 61 13.80 17.62 -14.43
N ASP A 62 14.68 17.16 -15.32
CA ASP A 62 14.53 17.49 -16.75
C ASP A 62 13.32 16.77 -17.34
N LYS A 63 12.36 17.56 -17.75
CA LYS A 63 11.06 17.12 -18.29
C LYS A 63 10.99 17.38 -19.81
N GLY A 64 10.02 16.79 -20.44
CA GLY A 64 9.77 16.94 -21.87
C GLY A 64 10.41 15.83 -22.70
N TYR A 65 11.39 16.16 -23.56
CA TYR A 65 11.98 15.17 -24.47
C TYR A 65 12.64 13.99 -23.74
N TYR A 66 13.32 14.25 -22.62
CA TYR A 66 14.07 13.25 -21.84
C TYR A 66 13.22 12.48 -20.80
N ASP A 67 11.99 12.94 -20.53
CA ASP A 67 11.07 12.35 -19.58
C ASP A 67 10.42 11.02 -20.06
N LEU A 68 10.69 10.62 -21.29
CA LEU A 68 10.02 9.48 -21.93
C LEU A 68 10.15 8.17 -21.11
N LEU A 69 11.36 7.87 -20.60
CA LEU A 69 11.60 6.65 -19.84
C LEU A 69 10.73 6.58 -18.56
N SER A 70 10.62 7.71 -17.84
CA SER A 70 9.80 7.82 -16.64
C SER A 70 8.32 7.59 -16.98
N ARG A 71 7.80 8.26 -18.01
CA ARG A 71 6.38 8.12 -18.45
C ARG A 71 6.05 6.70 -18.87
N VAL A 72 6.87 6.08 -19.70
CA VAL A 72 6.66 4.70 -20.15
C VAL A 72 6.73 3.71 -18.99
N SER A 73 7.73 3.85 -18.12
CA SER A 73 7.89 2.99 -16.93
C SER A 73 6.69 3.09 -16.01
N THR A 74 6.24 4.31 -15.72
CA THR A 74 5.08 4.56 -14.87
C THR A 74 3.81 3.87 -15.42
N VAL A 75 3.52 4.05 -16.71
CA VAL A 75 2.34 3.43 -17.32
C VAL A 75 2.47 1.91 -17.34
N PHE A 76 3.61 1.39 -17.78
CA PHE A 76 3.83 -0.06 -17.91
C PHE A 76 3.69 -0.78 -16.57
N PHE A 77 4.41 -0.35 -15.53
CA PHE A 77 4.42 -1.05 -14.25
C PHE A 77 3.13 -0.88 -13.46
N ASN A 78 2.42 0.24 -13.63
CA ASN A 78 1.07 0.39 -13.08
C ASN A 78 0.09 -0.59 -13.76
N LEU A 79 0.13 -0.73 -15.08
CA LEU A 79 -0.68 -1.69 -15.82
C LEU A 79 -0.29 -3.15 -15.51
N LEU A 80 1.00 -3.44 -15.34
CA LEU A 80 1.49 -4.76 -14.95
C LEU A 80 0.86 -5.24 -13.63
N SER A 81 0.58 -4.32 -12.71
CA SER A 81 -0.09 -4.63 -11.45
C SER A 81 -1.62 -4.65 -11.54
N ALA A 82 -2.21 -3.83 -12.41
CA ALA A 82 -3.65 -3.62 -12.48
C ALA A 82 -4.37 -4.38 -13.61
N GLU A 83 -3.68 -4.70 -14.70
CA GLU A 83 -4.28 -5.24 -15.93
C GLU A 83 -3.30 -6.10 -16.75
N THR A 84 -2.57 -7.00 -16.10
CA THR A 84 -1.56 -7.83 -16.78
C THR A 84 -2.16 -9.02 -17.52
N ASN A 85 -1.36 -9.58 -18.42
CA ASN A 85 -1.57 -10.85 -19.10
C ASN A 85 -0.22 -11.53 -19.37
N ASP A 86 -0.24 -12.76 -19.90
CA ASP A 86 0.97 -13.56 -20.13
C ASP A 86 1.99 -12.85 -21.08
N GLU A 87 1.51 -12.12 -22.07
CA GLU A 87 2.36 -11.37 -23.01
C GLU A 87 3.03 -10.16 -22.34
N MET A 88 2.27 -9.45 -21.50
CA MET A 88 2.79 -8.32 -20.72
C MET A 88 3.78 -8.79 -19.66
N ASP A 89 3.52 -9.91 -19.00
CA ASP A 89 4.44 -10.55 -18.04
C ASP A 89 5.75 -10.96 -18.71
N ALA A 90 5.69 -11.52 -19.93
CA ALA A 90 6.88 -11.87 -20.71
C ALA A 90 7.68 -10.62 -21.11
N LEU A 91 7.01 -9.54 -21.49
CA LEU A 91 7.68 -8.27 -21.80
C LEU A 91 8.34 -7.67 -20.54
N ALA A 92 7.68 -7.75 -19.38
CA ALA A 92 8.27 -7.32 -18.11
C ALA A 92 9.57 -8.09 -17.79
N GLN A 93 9.58 -9.40 -17.96
CA GLN A 93 10.78 -10.23 -17.76
C GLN A 93 11.91 -9.85 -18.74
N LYS A 94 11.57 -9.51 -19.97
CA LYS A 94 12.55 -9.05 -20.98
C LYS A 94 13.13 -7.68 -20.63
N MET A 95 12.29 -6.73 -20.21
CA MET A 95 12.69 -5.36 -19.96
C MET A 95 13.34 -5.13 -18.60
N GLN A 96 13.00 -5.91 -17.58
CA GLN A 96 13.50 -5.71 -16.21
C GLN A 96 15.04 -5.67 -16.11
N PRO A 97 15.80 -6.62 -16.68
CA PRO A 97 17.27 -6.57 -16.63
C PRO A 97 17.84 -5.36 -17.38
N ILE A 98 17.24 -4.99 -18.52
CA ILE A 98 17.67 -3.82 -19.31
C ILE A 98 17.49 -2.52 -18.50
N LEU A 99 16.34 -2.35 -17.87
CA LEU A 99 16.03 -1.18 -17.03
C LEU A 99 16.94 -1.14 -15.79
N THR A 100 17.17 -2.27 -15.15
CA THR A 100 18.07 -2.36 -13.98
C THR A 100 19.51 -2.04 -14.38
N GLN A 101 19.97 -2.54 -15.51
CA GLN A 101 21.31 -2.22 -16.04
C GLN A 101 21.43 -0.71 -16.29
N HIS A 102 20.46 -0.11 -16.98
CA HIS A 102 20.44 1.34 -17.21
C HIS A 102 20.49 2.15 -15.91
N ALA A 103 19.63 1.80 -14.94
CA ALA A 103 19.62 2.47 -13.63
C ALA A 103 21.00 2.37 -12.93
N ASN A 104 21.64 1.20 -12.98
CA ASN A 104 23.00 1.02 -12.46
C ASN A 104 24.03 1.86 -13.23
N ASP A 105 23.94 1.92 -14.57
CA ASP A 105 24.85 2.73 -15.40
C ASP A 105 24.79 4.21 -15.03
N VAL A 106 23.59 4.71 -14.75
CA VAL A 106 23.40 6.09 -14.28
C VAL A 106 23.97 6.29 -12.86
N ARG A 107 23.54 5.46 -11.90
CA ARG A 107 23.88 5.63 -10.47
C ARG A 107 25.34 5.33 -10.16
N LEU A 108 25.99 4.51 -10.95
CA LEU A 108 27.42 4.15 -10.76
C LEU A 108 28.36 4.94 -11.69
N ASN A 109 27.84 5.91 -12.46
CA ASN A 109 28.66 6.73 -13.34
C ASN A 109 29.57 7.67 -12.55
N PRO A 110 30.91 7.50 -12.60
CA PRO A 110 31.81 8.29 -11.77
C PRO A 110 31.90 9.76 -12.18
N ARG A 111 31.71 10.07 -13.47
CA ARG A 111 31.76 11.45 -13.97
C ARG A 111 30.52 12.23 -13.57
N LEU A 112 29.35 11.61 -13.64
CA LEU A 112 28.10 12.22 -13.17
C LEU A 112 28.14 12.43 -11.67
N PHE A 113 28.56 11.42 -10.91
CA PHE A 113 28.66 11.52 -9.45
C PHE A 113 29.65 12.63 -9.03
N GLU A 114 30.80 12.76 -9.72
CA GLU A 114 31.74 13.85 -9.38
C GLU A 114 31.14 15.23 -9.56
N ARG A 115 30.32 15.45 -10.62
CA ARG A 115 29.62 16.72 -10.79
C ARG A 115 28.62 16.97 -9.66
N ILE A 116 27.84 15.96 -9.28
CA ILE A 116 26.88 16.03 -8.16
C ILE A 116 27.62 16.32 -6.84
N ARG A 117 28.75 15.64 -6.59
CA ARG A 117 29.60 15.86 -5.42
C ARG A 117 30.13 17.30 -5.34
N GLN A 118 30.57 17.85 -6.46
CA GLN A 118 31.04 19.24 -6.53
C GLN A 118 29.93 20.22 -6.20
N VAL A 119 28.72 20.02 -6.69
CA VAL A 119 27.55 20.84 -6.32
C VAL A 119 27.26 20.72 -4.82
N HIS A 120 27.27 19.49 -4.28
CA HIS A 120 26.99 19.25 -2.86
C HIS A 120 28.01 19.96 -1.94
N LEU A 121 29.28 20.04 -2.35
CA LEU A 121 30.35 20.69 -1.57
C LEU A 121 30.37 22.23 -1.76
N HIS A 122 29.97 22.75 -2.93
CA HIS A 122 30.23 24.12 -3.35
C HIS A 122 29.03 24.85 -3.94
N HIS A 123 27.80 24.57 -3.43
CA HIS A 123 26.58 25.18 -3.95
C HIS A 123 26.40 26.65 -3.50
N ARG A 124 25.64 27.41 -4.31
CA ARG A 124 25.12 28.72 -3.89
C ARG A 124 24.17 28.56 -2.68
N LYS A 125 23.75 29.65 -2.08
CA LYS A 125 22.67 29.61 -1.09
C LYS A 125 21.42 29.05 -1.76
N LEU A 126 20.94 27.90 -1.26
CA LEU A 126 19.76 27.19 -1.74
C LEU A 126 18.57 27.46 -0.82
N THR A 127 17.36 27.35 -1.37
CA THR A 127 16.14 27.26 -0.57
C THR A 127 16.11 25.93 0.19
N PRO A 128 15.31 25.79 1.24
CA PRO A 128 15.18 24.51 1.97
C PRO A 128 14.82 23.34 1.05
N GLU A 129 13.92 23.56 0.09
CA GLU A 129 13.48 22.55 -0.86
C GLU A 129 14.58 22.16 -1.88
N GLU A 130 15.30 23.15 -2.43
CA GLU A 130 16.47 22.89 -3.27
C GLU A 130 17.57 22.13 -2.50
N LYS A 131 17.78 22.48 -1.24
CA LYS A 131 18.74 21.78 -0.38
C LYS A 131 18.32 20.33 -0.15
N MET A 132 17.03 20.08 0.09
CA MET A 132 16.49 18.73 0.25
C MET A 132 16.68 17.91 -1.04
N LEU A 133 16.40 18.50 -2.21
CA LEU A 133 16.62 17.82 -3.50
C LEU A 133 18.11 17.47 -3.68
N LEU A 134 19.01 18.42 -3.44
CA LEU A 134 20.46 18.19 -3.55
C LEU A 134 20.94 17.08 -2.61
N ASP A 135 20.51 17.11 -1.35
CA ASP A 135 20.89 16.09 -0.36
C ASP A 135 20.34 14.72 -0.74
N ASN A 136 19.08 14.65 -1.19
CA ASN A 136 18.48 13.40 -1.66
C ASN A 136 19.20 12.85 -2.89
N CYS A 137 19.56 13.71 -3.84
CA CYS A 137 20.28 13.30 -5.04
C CYS A 137 21.68 12.75 -4.67
N TYR A 138 22.47 13.52 -3.92
CA TYR A 138 23.80 13.08 -3.49
C TYR A 138 23.76 11.78 -2.68
N GLU A 139 22.92 11.71 -1.64
CA GLU A 139 22.77 10.52 -0.83
C GLU A 139 22.21 9.33 -1.64
N GLY A 140 21.35 9.59 -2.60
CA GLY A 140 20.81 8.57 -3.51
C GLY A 140 21.93 7.88 -4.29
N PHE A 141 22.87 8.64 -4.86
CA PHE A 141 24.06 8.10 -5.54
C PHE A 141 24.98 7.35 -4.57
N VAL A 142 25.29 7.91 -3.42
CA VAL A 142 26.14 7.25 -2.40
C VAL A 142 25.53 5.92 -1.96
N ARG A 143 24.24 5.89 -1.66
CA ARG A 143 23.51 4.69 -1.24
C ARG A 143 23.32 3.68 -2.36
N SER A 144 23.45 4.10 -3.61
CA SER A 144 23.44 3.22 -4.78
C SER A 144 24.86 2.77 -5.19
N GLY A 145 25.89 3.04 -4.39
CA GLY A 145 27.23 2.49 -4.59
C GLY A 145 28.22 3.41 -5.32
N ALA A 146 27.92 4.69 -5.49
CA ALA A 146 28.81 5.62 -6.22
C ALA A 146 30.23 5.74 -5.62
N LEU A 147 30.40 5.45 -4.34
CA LEU A 147 31.70 5.47 -3.66
C LEU A 147 32.47 4.14 -3.70
N LEU A 148 31.90 3.10 -4.28
CA LEU A 148 32.56 1.79 -4.43
C LEU A 148 33.68 1.86 -5.49
N ASP A 149 34.69 1.00 -5.32
CA ASP A 149 35.63 0.72 -6.38
C ASP A 149 34.98 -0.05 -7.55
N GLU A 150 35.69 -0.22 -8.66
CA GLU A 150 35.12 -0.85 -9.84
C GLU A 150 34.69 -2.32 -9.62
N ALA A 151 35.44 -3.08 -8.79
CA ALA A 151 35.05 -4.44 -8.43
C ALA A 151 33.78 -4.47 -7.59
N GLY A 152 33.63 -3.53 -6.63
CA GLY A 152 32.42 -3.35 -5.83
C GLY A 152 31.21 -2.94 -6.67
N LYS A 153 31.39 -2.01 -7.62
CA LYS A 153 30.32 -1.61 -8.55
C LYS A 153 29.86 -2.77 -9.43
N GLU A 154 30.79 -3.55 -9.99
CA GLU A 154 30.45 -4.72 -10.78
C GLU A 154 29.68 -5.76 -9.95
N ARG A 155 30.12 -6.00 -8.72
CA ARG A 155 29.38 -6.90 -7.82
C ARG A 155 27.98 -6.36 -7.50
N LEU A 156 27.82 -5.07 -7.26
CA LEU A 156 26.53 -4.45 -7.01
C LEU A 156 25.58 -4.57 -8.20
N ARG A 157 26.09 -4.42 -9.44
CA ARG A 157 25.30 -4.63 -10.68
C ARG A 157 24.69 -6.02 -10.71
N GLN A 158 25.51 -7.05 -10.48
CA GLN A 158 25.06 -8.44 -10.45
C GLN A 158 23.99 -8.69 -9.38
N LEU A 159 24.21 -8.18 -8.16
CA LEU A 159 23.27 -8.35 -7.04
C LEU A 159 21.93 -7.65 -7.29
N THR A 160 21.95 -6.42 -7.79
CA THR A 160 20.73 -5.65 -8.04
C THR A 160 19.94 -6.19 -9.23
N GLU A 161 20.59 -6.66 -10.28
CA GLU A 161 19.96 -7.32 -11.42
C GLU A 161 19.24 -8.60 -10.97
N GLU A 162 19.93 -9.48 -10.23
CA GLU A 162 19.33 -10.70 -9.69
C GLU A 162 18.15 -10.39 -8.76
N ALA A 163 18.29 -9.42 -7.86
CA ALA A 163 17.22 -9.04 -6.94
C ALA A 163 15.98 -8.51 -7.67
N SER A 164 16.17 -7.70 -8.71
CA SER A 164 15.06 -7.17 -9.52
C SER A 164 14.30 -8.28 -10.23
N MET A 165 15.01 -9.21 -10.84
CA MET A 165 14.41 -10.37 -11.54
C MET A 165 13.65 -11.29 -10.58
N LEU A 166 14.22 -11.58 -9.42
CA LEU A 166 13.57 -12.43 -8.43
C LEU A 166 12.35 -11.75 -7.79
N SER A 167 12.39 -10.43 -7.59
CA SER A 167 11.21 -9.68 -7.09
C SER A 167 10.06 -9.70 -8.09
N LEU A 168 10.36 -9.56 -9.39
CA LEU A 168 9.36 -9.68 -10.45
C LEU A 168 8.77 -11.09 -10.50
N GLN A 169 9.64 -12.12 -10.50
CA GLN A 169 9.20 -13.51 -10.51
C GLN A 169 8.35 -13.88 -9.29
N PHE A 170 8.72 -13.39 -8.10
CA PHE A 170 7.93 -13.55 -6.88
C PHE A 170 6.48 -13.09 -7.09
N SER A 171 6.32 -11.88 -7.64
CA SER A 171 4.99 -11.28 -7.85
C SER A 171 4.18 -12.03 -8.90
N GLN A 172 4.80 -12.43 -10.00
CA GLN A 172 4.16 -13.19 -11.07
C GLN A 172 3.72 -14.59 -10.60
N ASN A 173 4.57 -15.28 -9.84
CA ASN A 173 4.26 -16.59 -9.25
C ASN A 173 3.06 -16.48 -8.29
N LEU A 174 3.07 -15.45 -7.42
CA LEU A 174 1.99 -15.24 -6.45
C LEU A 174 0.65 -15.00 -7.14
N LEU A 175 0.61 -14.11 -8.13
CA LEU A 175 -0.62 -13.82 -8.88
C LEU A 175 -1.14 -15.07 -9.59
N LYS A 176 -0.27 -15.79 -10.29
CA LYS A 176 -0.61 -16.96 -11.07
C LYS A 176 -1.19 -18.08 -10.20
N GLU A 177 -0.52 -18.41 -9.09
CA GLU A 177 -1.00 -19.48 -8.20
C GLU A 177 -2.26 -19.06 -7.44
N GLN A 178 -2.37 -17.80 -7.02
CA GLN A 178 -3.58 -17.27 -6.39
C GLN A 178 -4.80 -17.39 -7.30
N LYS A 179 -4.65 -17.11 -8.59
CA LYS A 179 -5.74 -17.14 -9.57
C LYS A 179 -6.05 -18.55 -10.09
N ALA A 180 -5.13 -19.50 -9.93
CA ALA A 180 -5.33 -20.88 -10.35
C ALA A 180 -6.26 -21.69 -9.44
N PHE A 181 -6.36 -21.32 -8.15
CA PHE A 181 -7.17 -22.06 -7.19
C PHE A 181 -8.64 -21.72 -7.30
N THR A 182 -9.50 -22.76 -7.34
CA THR A 182 -10.95 -22.64 -7.18
C THR A 182 -11.48 -23.71 -6.24
N LEU A 183 -12.46 -23.35 -5.43
CA LEU A 183 -13.30 -24.28 -4.68
C LEU A 183 -14.65 -24.36 -5.39
N ASP A 184 -14.87 -25.46 -6.12
CA ASP A 184 -16.08 -25.68 -6.91
C ASP A 184 -17.11 -26.44 -6.07
N ILE A 185 -18.31 -25.89 -5.91
CA ILE A 185 -19.41 -26.47 -5.15
C ILE A 185 -20.61 -26.67 -6.09
N THR A 186 -21.18 -27.88 -6.11
CA THR A 186 -22.38 -28.22 -6.89
C THR A 186 -23.55 -28.66 -6.01
N ASP A 187 -23.29 -28.98 -4.74
CA ASP A 187 -24.31 -29.35 -3.76
C ASP A 187 -24.68 -28.11 -2.92
N GLU A 188 -25.94 -27.67 -3.07
CA GLU A 188 -26.44 -26.49 -2.35
C GLU A 188 -26.36 -26.63 -0.82
N ALA A 189 -26.42 -27.85 -0.28
CA ALA A 189 -26.27 -28.10 1.15
C ALA A 189 -24.91 -27.67 1.70
N GLN A 190 -23.87 -27.64 0.85
CA GLN A 190 -22.54 -27.19 1.21
C GLN A 190 -22.42 -25.65 1.33
N LEU A 191 -23.46 -24.91 0.92
CA LEU A 191 -23.53 -23.45 1.05
C LEU A 191 -24.13 -23.00 2.39
N ASP A 192 -24.46 -23.93 3.28
CA ASP A 192 -25.09 -23.61 4.56
C ASP A 192 -24.29 -22.58 5.35
N GLY A 193 -25.01 -21.57 5.89
CA GLY A 193 -24.46 -20.43 6.61
C GLY A 193 -24.02 -19.27 5.74
N LEU A 194 -23.75 -19.48 4.45
CA LEU A 194 -23.31 -18.40 3.55
C LEU A 194 -24.44 -17.41 3.27
N PRO A 195 -24.18 -16.11 3.33
CA PRO A 195 -25.16 -15.09 2.96
C PRO A 195 -25.46 -15.14 1.46
N GLU A 196 -26.65 -14.64 1.10
CA GLU A 196 -27.10 -14.59 -0.28
C GLU A 196 -26.12 -13.89 -1.21
N THR A 197 -25.56 -12.75 -0.77
CA THR A 197 -24.54 -11.99 -1.50
C THR A 197 -23.31 -12.83 -1.90
N ALA A 198 -22.83 -13.68 -0.98
CA ALA A 198 -21.71 -14.58 -1.25
C ALA A 198 -22.07 -15.70 -2.23
N ARG A 199 -23.29 -16.25 -2.12
CA ARG A 199 -23.82 -17.29 -3.04
C ARG A 199 -23.98 -16.74 -4.45
N GLU A 200 -24.58 -15.55 -4.60
CA GLU A 200 -24.76 -14.88 -5.90
C GLU A 200 -23.40 -14.58 -6.56
N ALA A 201 -22.45 -14.03 -5.81
CA ALA A 201 -21.11 -13.77 -6.31
C ALA A 201 -20.39 -15.05 -6.77
N ALA A 202 -20.52 -16.14 -6.02
CA ALA A 202 -19.92 -17.42 -6.37
C ALA A 202 -20.61 -18.06 -7.61
N ALA A 203 -21.92 -17.90 -7.76
CA ALA A 203 -22.66 -18.34 -8.94
C ALA A 203 -22.23 -17.54 -10.19
N LEU A 204 -22.05 -16.24 -10.07
CA LEU A 204 -21.54 -15.40 -11.14
C LEU A 204 -20.13 -15.84 -11.56
N THR A 205 -19.24 -16.08 -10.60
CA THR A 205 -17.88 -16.59 -10.86
C THR A 205 -17.92 -17.93 -11.60
N ALA A 206 -18.81 -18.84 -11.20
CA ALA A 206 -19.00 -20.12 -11.90
C ALA A 206 -19.43 -19.90 -13.36
N LYS A 207 -20.39 -19.01 -13.60
CA LYS A 207 -20.87 -18.65 -14.95
C LYS A 207 -19.75 -18.06 -15.81
N GLU A 208 -18.98 -17.12 -15.27
CA GLU A 208 -17.83 -16.51 -15.95
C GLU A 208 -16.77 -17.54 -16.34
N GLN A 209 -16.60 -18.60 -15.53
CA GLN A 209 -15.67 -19.70 -15.80
C GLN A 209 -16.29 -20.87 -16.62
N GLY A 210 -17.54 -20.75 -17.05
CA GLY A 210 -18.25 -21.83 -17.77
C GLY A 210 -18.53 -23.08 -16.93
N LYS A 211 -18.62 -22.93 -15.61
CA LYS A 211 -18.88 -24.00 -14.64
C LYS A 211 -20.33 -23.97 -14.14
N GLN A 212 -20.78 -25.10 -13.61
CA GLN A 212 -22.08 -25.21 -12.91
C GLN A 212 -21.88 -25.01 -11.39
N GLY A 213 -22.94 -24.57 -10.72
CA GLY A 213 -22.95 -24.39 -9.27
C GLY A 213 -22.30 -23.08 -8.84
N TRP A 214 -21.39 -23.16 -7.90
CA TRP A 214 -20.76 -22.03 -7.24
C TRP A 214 -19.24 -22.20 -7.18
N VAL A 215 -18.51 -21.14 -7.48
CA VAL A 215 -17.05 -21.13 -7.46
C VAL A 215 -16.56 -20.08 -6.49
N PHE A 216 -15.79 -20.50 -5.50
CA PHE A 216 -15.10 -19.64 -4.56
C PHE A 216 -13.60 -19.57 -4.90
N THR A 217 -13.03 -18.40 -4.76
CA THR A 217 -11.61 -18.11 -5.08
C THR A 217 -10.86 -17.64 -3.86
N LEU A 218 -9.56 -17.39 -4.02
CA LEU A 218 -8.72 -16.80 -2.97
C LEU A 218 -8.77 -15.26 -2.93
N ASP A 219 -9.54 -14.62 -3.81
CA ASP A 219 -9.79 -13.19 -3.74
C ASP A 219 -10.59 -12.84 -2.47
N MET A 220 -10.24 -11.74 -1.82
CA MET A 220 -10.81 -11.41 -0.51
C MET A 220 -12.34 -11.33 -0.47
N PRO A 221 -13.02 -10.76 -1.49
CA PRO A 221 -14.50 -10.75 -1.49
C PRO A 221 -15.16 -12.13 -1.58
N SER A 222 -14.43 -13.14 -2.07
CA SER A 222 -14.87 -14.54 -2.11
C SER A 222 -14.44 -15.29 -0.85
N TYR A 223 -13.18 -15.15 -0.47
CA TYR A 223 -12.56 -15.85 0.66
C TYR A 223 -13.14 -15.44 2.02
N SER A 224 -13.22 -14.14 2.30
CA SER A 224 -13.62 -13.63 3.62
C SER A 224 -15.04 -14.04 4.03
N PRO A 225 -16.09 -13.90 3.20
CA PRO A 225 -17.42 -14.36 3.57
C PRO A 225 -17.49 -15.86 3.82
N PHE A 226 -16.77 -16.67 3.04
CA PHE A 226 -16.72 -18.11 3.24
C PHE A 226 -16.15 -18.47 4.61
N MET A 227 -15.02 -17.88 4.98
CA MET A 227 -14.35 -18.09 6.27
C MET A 227 -15.16 -17.58 7.46
N THR A 228 -15.99 -16.57 7.25
CA THR A 228 -16.80 -15.93 8.29
C THR A 228 -18.10 -16.67 8.55
N TYR A 229 -18.78 -17.11 7.49
CA TYR A 229 -20.17 -17.54 7.58
C TYR A 229 -20.40 -19.04 7.34
N SER A 230 -19.57 -19.70 6.50
CA SER A 230 -19.81 -21.10 6.17
C SER A 230 -19.78 -22.00 7.41
N THR A 231 -20.83 -22.81 7.59
CA THR A 231 -20.89 -23.83 8.63
C THR A 231 -20.06 -25.07 8.29
N GLN A 232 -19.63 -25.20 7.03
CA GLN A 232 -18.85 -26.34 6.52
C GLN A 232 -17.38 -26.22 6.93
N ARG A 233 -17.04 -26.73 8.13
CA ARG A 233 -15.71 -26.60 8.73
C ARG A 233 -14.60 -27.17 7.84
N GLU A 234 -14.82 -28.31 7.19
CA GLU A 234 -13.82 -28.91 6.30
C GLU A 234 -13.59 -28.07 5.02
N LEU A 235 -14.61 -27.43 4.49
CA LEU A 235 -14.45 -26.51 3.36
C LEU A 235 -13.74 -25.23 3.78
N ARG A 236 -14.00 -24.69 5.00
CA ARG A 236 -13.20 -23.59 5.56
C ARG A 236 -11.74 -23.99 5.69
N LYS A 237 -11.45 -25.20 6.21
CA LYS A 237 -10.09 -25.72 6.29
C LYS A 237 -9.42 -25.80 4.91
N GLN A 238 -10.12 -26.35 3.92
CA GLN A 238 -9.62 -26.49 2.56
C GLN A 238 -9.25 -25.11 1.97
N LEU A 239 -10.15 -24.13 2.09
CA LEU A 239 -9.93 -22.78 1.57
C LEU A 239 -8.82 -22.04 2.33
N TYR A 240 -8.78 -22.21 3.67
CA TYR A 240 -7.72 -21.65 4.52
C TYR A 240 -6.35 -22.21 4.15
N MET A 241 -6.25 -23.53 3.99
CA MET A 241 -4.98 -24.18 3.62
C MET A 241 -4.53 -23.74 2.23
N ALA A 242 -5.44 -23.72 1.25
CA ALA A 242 -5.12 -23.25 -0.10
C ALA A 242 -4.52 -21.84 -0.11
N ARG A 243 -5.10 -20.92 0.68
CA ARG A 243 -4.57 -19.55 0.77
C ARG A 243 -3.24 -19.46 1.52
N ASN A 244 -3.05 -20.26 2.57
CA ASN A 244 -1.89 -20.14 3.45
C ASN A 244 -0.73 -21.07 3.10
N THR A 245 -0.88 -21.89 2.05
CA THR A 245 0.18 -22.71 1.43
C THR A 245 0.52 -22.30 0.00
N ILE A 246 -0.05 -21.17 -0.46
CA ILE A 246 0.22 -20.63 -1.81
C ILE A 246 1.73 -20.44 -2.00
N CYS A 247 2.24 -20.74 -3.17
CA CYS A 247 3.66 -20.65 -3.53
C CYS A 247 4.62 -21.48 -2.64
N THR A 248 4.11 -22.55 -1.99
CA THR A 248 4.95 -23.53 -1.27
C THR A 248 4.98 -24.90 -1.93
N HIS A 249 4.19 -25.08 -3.00
CA HIS A 249 4.05 -26.37 -3.69
C HIS A 249 5.29 -26.71 -4.55
N ASP A 250 5.50 -27.98 -4.83
CA ASP A 250 6.57 -28.44 -5.74
C ASP A 250 6.18 -28.19 -7.20
N ASN A 251 6.22 -26.93 -7.60
CA ASN A 251 5.88 -26.44 -8.94
C ASN A 251 6.74 -25.21 -9.32
N ALA A 252 6.51 -24.68 -10.50
CA ALA A 252 7.26 -23.53 -11.02
C ALA A 252 6.96 -22.21 -10.25
N GLU A 253 5.84 -22.13 -9.58
CA GLU A 253 5.38 -20.96 -8.81
C GLU A 253 5.84 -20.97 -7.34
N ASN A 254 6.72 -21.90 -6.94
CA ASN A 254 7.26 -21.96 -5.57
C ASN A 254 8.20 -20.78 -5.29
N ASN A 255 7.89 -20.02 -4.24
CA ASN A 255 8.65 -18.83 -3.86
C ASN A 255 9.65 -19.06 -2.71
N ILE A 256 9.78 -20.26 -2.15
CA ILE A 256 10.65 -20.54 -1.00
C ILE A 256 12.10 -20.13 -1.25
N GLU A 257 12.70 -20.67 -2.32
CA GLU A 257 14.10 -20.37 -2.66
C GLU A 257 14.29 -18.93 -3.15
N ILE A 258 13.28 -18.35 -3.83
CA ILE A 258 13.25 -16.94 -4.22
C ILE A 258 13.34 -16.05 -2.98
N CYS A 259 12.56 -16.32 -1.93
CA CYS A 259 12.61 -15.58 -0.67
C CYS A 259 13.97 -15.68 0.00
N LYS A 260 14.54 -16.89 0.14
CA LYS A 260 15.89 -17.07 0.71
C LYS A 260 16.92 -16.26 -0.06
N ARG A 261 16.86 -16.32 -1.38
CA ARG A 261 17.83 -15.61 -2.22
C ARG A 261 17.66 -14.09 -2.11
N LEU A 262 16.43 -13.56 -2.10
CA LEU A 262 16.16 -12.14 -1.91
C LEU A 262 16.67 -11.61 -0.57
N ILE A 263 16.46 -12.35 0.52
CA ILE A 263 16.96 -12.01 1.86
C ILE A 263 18.49 -11.87 1.82
N ASN A 264 19.18 -12.85 1.23
CA ASN A 264 20.64 -12.86 1.13
C ASN A 264 21.17 -11.78 0.19
N LEU A 265 20.54 -11.56 -0.96
CA LEU A 265 20.93 -10.49 -1.90
C LEU A 265 20.87 -9.12 -1.22
N ARG A 266 19.81 -8.82 -0.48
CA ARG A 266 19.67 -7.55 0.26
C ARG A 266 20.71 -7.42 1.36
N ARG A 267 21.04 -8.50 2.07
CA ARG A 267 22.13 -8.52 3.04
C ARG A 267 23.47 -8.22 2.36
N GLU A 268 23.79 -8.91 1.26
CA GLU A 268 25.03 -8.71 0.52
C GLU A 268 25.14 -7.28 -0.01
N ILE A 269 24.06 -6.72 -0.57
CA ILE A 269 24.01 -5.34 -1.05
C ILE A 269 24.31 -4.36 0.10
N ALA A 270 23.66 -4.51 1.24
CA ALA A 270 23.87 -3.64 2.39
C ALA A 270 25.32 -3.72 2.91
N GLN A 271 25.88 -4.92 3.01
CA GLN A 271 27.26 -5.13 3.46
C GLN A 271 28.29 -4.57 2.47
N LEU A 272 28.05 -4.72 1.17
CA LEU A 272 28.87 -4.11 0.14
C LEU A 272 28.89 -2.58 0.24
N LEU A 273 27.75 -1.98 0.64
CA LEU A 273 27.61 -0.54 0.86
C LEU A 273 28.12 -0.08 2.26
N GLY A 274 28.72 -0.97 3.04
CA GLY A 274 29.31 -0.66 4.34
C GLY A 274 28.39 -0.71 5.55
N TYR A 275 27.18 -1.28 5.39
CA TYR A 275 26.23 -1.47 6.49
C TYR A 275 26.32 -2.90 7.04
N LYS A 276 26.04 -3.06 8.33
CA LYS A 276 26.11 -4.39 8.98
C LYS A 276 24.96 -5.29 8.54
N THR A 277 23.76 -4.69 8.37
CA THR A 277 22.53 -5.38 7.98
C THR A 277 21.75 -4.56 6.97
N TYR A 278 20.80 -5.19 6.28
CA TYR A 278 19.91 -4.47 5.38
C TYR A 278 19.00 -3.48 6.14
N ALA A 279 18.56 -3.84 7.34
CA ALA A 279 17.80 -2.94 8.21
C ALA A 279 18.59 -1.68 8.57
N ASP A 280 19.90 -1.78 8.89
CA ASP A 280 20.75 -0.61 9.14
C ASP A 280 20.82 0.31 7.92
N TYR A 281 20.91 -0.29 6.73
CA TYR A 281 20.89 0.46 5.46
C TYR A 281 19.57 1.21 5.26
N VAL A 282 18.42 0.52 5.40
CA VAL A 282 17.10 1.10 5.16
C VAL A 282 16.78 2.18 6.19
N LEU A 283 16.97 1.89 7.47
CA LEU A 283 16.53 2.74 8.58
C LEU A 283 17.33 4.05 8.70
N LYS A 284 18.45 4.17 8.03
CA LYS A 284 19.22 5.42 7.95
C LYS A 284 18.36 6.60 7.49
N ARG A 285 17.37 6.34 6.61
CA ARG A 285 16.43 7.34 6.07
C ARG A 285 15.00 7.04 6.49
N ARG A 286 14.79 6.88 7.79
CA ARG A 286 13.47 6.67 8.40
C ARG A 286 13.36 7.49 9.69
N MET A 287 12.13 7.83 10.09
CA MET A 287 11.87 8.52 11.36
C MET A 287 12.32 7.67 12.56
N ALA A 288 12.16 6.34 12.47
CA ALA A 288 12.65 5.39 13.48
C ALA A 288 14.19 5.37 13.62
N SER A 289 14.92 5.82 12.60
CA SER A 289 16.36 6.03 12.50
C SER A 289 17.28 4.81 12.71
N ASN A 290 16.86 3.79 13.42
CA ASN A 290 17.65 2.58 13.69
C ASN A 290 16.77 1.40 14.16
N THR A 291 17.36 0.21 14.21
CA THR A 291 16.68 -1.03 14.63
C THR A 291 16.15 -0.97 16.07
N ARG A 292 16.84 -0.28 16.98
CA ARG A 292 16.39 -0.09 18.36
C ARG A 292 15.07 0.66 18.44
N GLY A 293 14.90 1.71 17.63
CA GLY A 293 13.65 2.48 17.55
C GLY A 293 12.48 1.61 17.09
N VAL A 294 12.71 0.78 16.07
CA VAL A 294 11.69 -0.15 15.56
C VAL A 294 11.30 -1.20 16.60
N TYR A 295 12.28 -1.90 17.17
CA TYR A 295 11.99 -2.93 18.19
C TYR A 295 11.37 -2.36 19.47
N ARG A 296 11.71 -1.12 19.85
CA ARG A 296 11.05 -0.45 20.97
C ARG A 296 9.55 -0.31 20.69
N LEU A 297 9.17 0.24 19.55
CA LEU A 297 7.76 0.37 19.16
C LEU A 297 7.04 -0.98 19.18
N LEU A 298 7.62 -2.01 18.51
CA LEU A 298 7.00 -3.33 18.41
C LEU A 298 6.83 -3.99 19.78
N ASN A 299 7.83 -3.90 20.66
CA ASN A 299 7.74 -4.46 22.01
C ASN A 299 6.77 -3.68 22.90
N ASP A 300 6.77 -2.35 22.84
CA ASP A 300 5.82 -1.51 23.59
C ASP A 300 4.37 -1.87 23.22
N LEU A 301 4.10 -2.09 21.92
CA LEU A 301 2.80 -2.55 21.45
C LEU A 301 2.47 -3.96 21.93
N ILE A 302 3.41 -4.91 21.93
CA ILE A 302 3.20 -6.25 22.48
C ILE A 302 2.80 -6.16 23.95
N ASP A 303 3.58 -5.43 24.75
CA ASP A 303 3.35 -5.31 26.19
C ASP A 303 1.99 -4.66 26.51
N ALA A 304 1.59 -3.66 25.72
CA ALA A 304 0.31 -2.97 25.90
C ALA A 304 -0.90 -3.83 25.47
N TYR A 305 -0.81 -4.49 24.33
CA TYR A 305 -1.97 -5.15 23.70
C TYR A 305 -2.14 -6.62 24.08
N LYS A 306 -1.05 -7.34 24.38
CA LYS A 306 -1.09 -8.79 24.64
C LYS A 306 -2.05 -9.22 25.73
N PRO A 307 -2.15 -8.53 26.90
CA PRO A 307 -3.10 -8.92 27.93
C PRO A 307 -4.57 -8.86 27.47
N THR A 308 -4.93 -7.88 26.64
CA THR A 308 -6.26 -7.77 26.06
C THR A 308 -6.49 -8.83 24.98
N ALA A 309 -5.51 -9.05 24.10
CA ALA A 309 -5.60 -10.06 23.06
C ALA A 309 -5.73 -11.50 23.64
N GLN A 310 -5.09 -11.78 24.78
CA GLN A 310 -5.27 -13.04 25.48
C GLN A 310 -6.73 -13.24 25.95
N LYS A 311 -7.36 -12.19 26.49
CA LYS A 311 -8.77 -12.24 26.90
C LYS A 311 -9.70 -12.42 25.70
N GLU A 312 -9.44 -11.70 24.60
CA GLU A 312 -10.19 -11.87 23.35
C GLU A 312 -10.14 -13.32 22.87
N ARG A 313 -8.97 -13.93 22.88
CA ARG A 313 -8.78 -15.34 22.50
C ARG A 313 -9.49 -16.31 23.44
N GLU A 314 -9.43 -16.07 24.76
CA GLU A 314 -10.13 -16.90 25.74
C GLU A 314 -11.65 -16.87 25.55
N GLU A 315 -12.20 -15.72 25.20
CA GLU A 315 -13.63 -15.59 24.88
C GLU A 315 -14.02 -16.39 23.63
N LEU A 316 -13.21 -16.34 22.57
CA LEU A 316 -13.41 -17.17 21.38
C LEU A 316 -13.33 -18.67 21.72
N LYS A 317 -12.32 -19.08 22.49
CA LYS A 317 -12.16 -20.47 22.89
C LYS A 317 -13.35 -20.97 23.71
N LYS A 318 -13.84 -20.19 24.67
CA LYS A 318 -15.04 -20.54 25.45
C LYS A 318 -16.27 -20.75 24.56
N LEU A 319 -16.42 -19.91 23.53
CA LEU A 319 -17.52 -20.04 22.59
C LEU A 319 -17.39 -21.28 21.71
N PHE A 320 -16.18 -21.59 21.26
CA PHE A 320 -15.86 -22.81 20.53
C PHE A 320 -16.13 -24.04 21.37
N ASP A 321 -15.59 -24.13 22.58
CA ASP A 321 -15.74 -25.29 23.50
C ASP A 321 -17.23 -25.55 23.81
N LYS A 322 -18.01 -24.48 24.01
CA LYS A 322 -19.48 -24.59 24.21
C LYS A 322 -20.18 -25.18 22.97
N SER A 323 -19.74 -24.86 21.77
CA SER A 323 -20.33 -25.41 20.54
C SER A 323 -20.08 -26.92 20.40
N LEU A 324 -18.95 -27.42 20.88
CA LEU A 324 -18.61 -28.86 20.87
C LEU A 324 -19.52 -29.69 21.80
N THR A 325 -19.91 -29.12 22.95
CA THR A 325 -20.82 -29.83 23.87
C THR A 325 -22.24 -29.95 23.33
N SER A 326 -22.64 -29.02 22.47
CA SER A 326 -23.97 -29.00 21.85
C SER A 326 -24.06 -29.83 20.56
N ASN A 327 -22.94 -30.12 19.93
CA ASN A 327 -22.86 -30.90 18.68
C ASN A 327 -21.50 -31.60 18.60
N PRO A 328 -21.32 -32.76 19.28
CA PRO A 328 -20.04 -33.44 19.33
C PRO A 328 -19.65 -33.95 17.93
N SER A 329 -18.68 -33.29 17.31
CA SER A 329 -18.02 -33.77 16.09
C SER A 329 -16.73 -34.48 16.46
N PRO A 330 -16.46 -35.67 15.95
CA PRO A 330 -15.25 -36.42 16.26
C PRO A 330 -13.96 -35.80 15.69
N LEU A 331 -14.03 -34.73 14.89
CA LEU A 331 -12.94 -34.30 14.03
C LEU A 331 -11.90 -33.38 14.67
N THR A 332 -12.13 -32.73 15.81
CA THR A 332 -11.08 -32.13 16.66
C THR A 332 -11.68 -31.40 17.86
N SER A 333 -11.16 -31.67 19.03
CA SER A 333 -11.45 -30.93 20.29
C SER A 333 -10.72 -29.59 20.41
N LYS A 334 -10.08 -29.10 19.32
CA LYS A 334 -9.22 -27.92 19.34
C LYS A 334 -9.66 -26.88 18.31
N MET A 335 -9.73 -25.63 18.75
CA MET A 335 -9.96 -24.51 17.85
C MET A 335 -8.73 -24.29 16.96
N MET A 336 -8.94 -24.29 15.65
CA MET A 336 -7.91 -24.16 14.62
C MET A 336 -7.98 -22.78 13.94
N PRO A 337 -6.94 -22.33 13.19
CA PRO A 337 -6.95 -21.03 12.54
C PRO A 337 -8.14 -20.79 11.61
N TRP A 338 -8.61 -21.79 10.90
CA TRP A 338 -9.81 -21.72 10.03
C TRP A 338 -11.14 -21.56 10.79
N ASP A 339 -11.13 -21.65 12.11
CA ASP A 339 -12.30 -21.42 12.97
C ASP A 339 -12.39 -19.98 13.45
N SER A 340 -11.27 -19.23 13.42
CA SER A 340 -11.16 -17.91 14.03
C SER A 340 -12.16 -16.91 13.48
N GLY A 341 -12.29 -16.79 12.16
CA GLY A 341 -13.25 -15.89 11.51
C GLY A 341 -14.70 -16.21 11.86
N PHE A 342 -15.05 -17.48 11.79
CA PHE A 342 -16.39 -17.98 12.08
C PHE A 342 -16.81 -17.71 13.54
N TYR A 343 -15.95 -18.01 14.50
CA TYR A 343 -16.26 -17.78 15.93
C TYR A 343 -16.14 -16.31 16.32
N SER A 344 -15.27 -15.54 15.68
CA SER A 344 -15.25 -14.08 15.86
C SER A 344 -16.57 -13.45 15.45
N HIS A 345 -17.11 -13.85 14.30
CA HIS A 345 -18.44 -13.39 13.86
C HIS A 345 -19.53 -13.73 14.87
N LYS A 346 -19.58 -15.00 15.35
CA LYS A 346 -20.54 -15.41 16.38
C LYS A 346 -20.41 -14.62 17.67
N LEU A 347 -19.19 -14.33 18.10
CA LEU A 347 -18.93 -13.53 19.29
C LEU A 347 -19.36 -12.07 19.10
N GLN A 348 -19.09 -11.50 17.93
CA GLN A 348 -19.51 -10.15 17.56
C GLN A 348 -21.03 -10.02 17.56
N MET A 349 -21.75 -10.98 16.96
CA MET A 349 -23.20 -11.05 17.01
C MET A 349 -23.72 -11.12 18.44
N LYS A 350 -23.12 -11.96 19.28
CA LYS A 350 -23.52 -12.10 20.67
C LYS A 350 -23.32 -10.83 21.49
N LYS A 351 -22.22 -10.10 21.27
CA LYS A 351 -21.87 -8.91 22.07
C LYS A 351 -22.54 -7.63 21.58
N TYR A 352 -22.65 -7.47 20.27
CA TYR A 352 -23.03 -6.20 19.67
C TYR A 352 -24.24 -6.31 18.75
N ASN A 353 -24.67 -7.52 18.42
CA ASN A 353 -25.75 -7.79 17.47
C ASN A 353 -25.56 -7.02 16.15
N ILE A 354 -24.33 -7.07 15.64
CA ILE A 354 -23.93 -6.43 14.38
C ILE A 354 -23.19 -7.39 13.49
N ASP A 355 -23.50 -7.32 12.21
CA ASP A 355 -23.00 -8.17 11.14
C ASP A 355 -22.72 -7.32 9.90
N GLN A 356 -21.68 -7.65 9.15
CA GLN A 356 -21.33 -6.95 7.91
C GLN A 356 -22.46 -7.04 6.87
N GLU A 357 -23.20 -8.15 6.81
CA GLU A 357 -24.30 -8.32 5.88
C GLU A 357 -25.51 -7.42 6.23
N MET A 358 -25.72 -7.07 7.50
CA MET A 358 -26.72 -6.08 7.90
C MET A 358 -26.39 -4.69 7.38
N LEU A 359 -25.12 -4.40 7.18
CA LEU A 359 -24.59 -3.09 6.77
C LEU A 359 -24.49 -2.95 5.24
N ARG A 360 -24.22 -4.03 4.50
CA ARG A 360 -24.06 -4.01 3.04
C ARG A 360 -25.15 -3.26 2.30
N PRO A 361 -26.45 -3.43 2.59
CA PRO A 361 -27.50 -2.70 1.90
C PRO A 361 -27.40 -1.17 1.97
N TYR A 362 -26.65 -0.65 2.94
CA TYR A 362 -26.43 0.78 3.15
C TYR A 362 -25.10 1.28 2.58
N PHE A 363 -24.26 0.38 2.06
CA PHE A 363 -22.93 0.70 1.52
C PHE A 363 -22.85 0.35 0.03
N GLU A 364 -23.83 0.81 -0.75
CA GLU A 364 -23.73 0.77 -2.19
C GLU A 364 -22.54 1.60 -2.67
N LEU A 365 -21.68 1.02 -3.54
CA LEU A 365 -20.43 1.65 -3.97
C LEU A 365 -20.62 3.07 -4.49
N SER A 366 -21.64 3.33 -5.30
CA SER A 366 -21.92 4.67 -5.82
C SER A 366 -22.18 5.69 -4.71
N LYS A 367 -22.88 5.30 -3.65
CA LYS A 367 -23.15 6.14 -2.47
C LYS A 367 -21.92 6.29 -1.59
N VAL A 368 -21.11 5.26 -1.47
CA VAL A 368 -19.81 5.35 -0.76
C VAL A 368 -18.88 6.33 -1.46
N ILE A 369 -18.80 6.30 -2.79
CA ILE A 369 -18.03 7.27 -3.57
C ILE A 369 -18.52 8.70 -3.30
N GLU A 370 -19.84 8.94 -3.35
CA GLU A 370 -20.43 10.25 -3.01
C GLU A 370 -20.07 10.67 -1.57
N GLY A 371 -20.08 9.73 -0.63
CA GLY A 371 -19.73 9.98 0.77
C GLY A 371 -18.28 10.35 0.96
N VAL A 372 -17.36 9.65 0.31
CA VAL A 372 -15.90 9.91 0.37
C VAL A 372 -15.57 11.25 -0.30
N PHE A 373 -16.14 11.53 -1.47
CA PHE A 373 -15.99 12.82 -2.12
C PHE A 373 -16.61 13.96 -1.30
N GLY A 374 -17.77 13.71 -0.69
CA GLY A 374 -18.44 14.64 0.22
C GLY A 374 -17.63 14.94 1.48
N LEU A 375 -16.91 13.95 2.00
CA LEU A 375 -15.98 14.14 3.11
C LEU A 375 -14.83 15.08 2.72
N ALA A 376 -14.22 14.83 1.57
CA ALA A 376 -13.16 15.71 1.05
C ALA A 376 -13.65 17.13 0.79
N ASN A 377 -14.89 17.27 0.32
CA ASN A 377 -15.53 18.58 0.16
C ASN A 377 -15.73 19.29 1.51
N LYS A 378 -16.24 18.59 2.51
CA LYS A 378 -16.46 19.16 3.86
C LYS A 378 -15.15 19.60 4.53
N LEU A 379 -14.08 18.81 4.36
CA LEU A 379 -12.77 19.09 4.96
C LEU A 379 -12.01 20.18 4.20
N TYR A 380 -11.99 20.10 2.89
CA TYR A 380 -11.06 20.87 2.04
C TYR A 380 -11.73 21.72 0.96
N GLY A 381 -13.04 21.58 0.76
CA GLY A 381 -13.78 22.31 -0.27
C GLY A 381 -13.59 21.79 -1.69
N ILE A 382 -12.88 20.68 -1.90
CA ILE A 382 -12.64 20.11 -3.23
C ILE A 382 -13.88 19.41 -3.78
N THR A 383 -13.99 19.39 -5.13
CA THR A 383 -15.09 18.74 -5.84
C THR A 383 -14.58 17.80 -6.92
N PHE A 384 -15.38 16.79 -7.25
CA PHE A 384 -15.08 15.74 -8.22
C PHE A 384 -16.13 15.72 -9.30
N LYS A 385 -15.70 15.66 -10.56
CA LYS A 385 -16.58 15.56 -11.72
C LYS A 385 -16.12 14.44 -12.62
N GLU A 386 -16.95 13.41 -12.83
CA GLU A 386 -16.64 12.34 -13.78
C GLU A 386 -16.47 12.93 -15.19
N ASN A 387 -15.37 12.58 -15.85
CA ASN A 387 -15.10 12.98 -17.23
C ASN A 387 -14.83 11.73 -18.06
N LYS A 388 -15.82 11.36 -18.90
CA LYS A 388 -15.76 10.16 -19.75
C LYS A 388 -14.87 10.34 -20.99
N ASP A 389 -14.41 11.55 -21.26
CA ASP A 389 -13.48 11.82 -22.37
C ASP A 389 -12.03 11.54 -21.96
N ILE A 390 -11.76 11.32 -20.68
CA ILE A 390 -10.44 10.87 -20.18
C ILE A 390 -10.31 9.37 -20.44
N PRO A 391 -9.31 8.93 -21.24
CA PRO A 391 -9.10 7.51 -21.50
C PRO A 391 -8.80 6.71 -20.24
N VAL A 392 -9.32 5.48 -20.19
CA VAL A 392 -9.11 4.54 -19.10
C VAL A 392 -8.62 3.20 -19.66
N TYR A 393 -7.87 2.45 -18.84
CA TYR A 393 -7.27 1.17 -19.27
C TYR A 393 -8.22 -0.04 -19.18
N HIS A 394 -9.35 0.09 -18.50
CA HIS A 394 -10.37 -0.95 -18.37
C HIS A 394 -11.76 -0.33 -18.26
N PRO A 395 -12.85 -0.93 -18.80
CA PRO A 395 -14.20 -0.37 -18.73
C PRO A 395 -14.73 -0.09 -17.31
N ASP A 396 -14.26 -0.84 -16.31
CA ASP A 396 -14.67 -0.63 -14.92
C ASP A 396 -14.00 0.59 -14.25
N VAL A 397 -12.96 1.14 -14.87
CA VAL A 397 -12.23 2.30 -14.33
C VAL A 397 -12.99 3.58 -14.65
N LYS A 398 -13.14 4.43 -13.65
CA LYS A 398 -13.69 5.78 -13.80
C LYS A 398 -12.61 6.83 -13.62
N ALA A 399 -12.72 7.92 -14.37
CA ALA A 399 -11.83 9.08 -14.26
C ALA A 399 -12.62 10.33 -13.85
N TYR A 400 -12.07 11.08 -12.91
CA TYR A 400 -12.67 12.30 -12.38
C TYR A 400 -11.71 13.48 -12.52
N GLU A 401 -12.22 14.62 -12.94
CA GLU A 401 -11.57 15.91 -12.75
C GLU A 401 -11.81 16.37 -11.31
N VAL A 402 -10.74 16.82 -10.66
CA VAL A 402 -10.79 17.34 -9.29
C VAL A 402 -10.52 18.83 -9.31
N PHE A 403 -11.37 19.60 -8.63
CA PHE A 403 -11.27 21.05 -8.54
C PHE A 403 -11.11 21.48 -7.08
N ASP A 404 -10.27 22.49 -6.86
CA ASP A 404 -10.08 23.08 -5.54
C ASP A 404 -11.27 23.98 -5.17
N LYS A 405 -11.30 24.44 -3.91
CA LYS A 405 -12.38 25.28 -3.35
C LYS A 405 -12.64 26.59 -4.12
N ASP A 406 -11.64 27.09 -4.84
CA ASP A 406 -11.74 28.27 -5.71
C ASP A 406 -12.18 27.95 -7.14
N GLY A 407 -12.46 26.68 -7.45
CA GLY A 407 -12.84 26.19 -8.76
C GLY A 407 -11.67 25.92 -9.71
N SER A 408 -10.43 26.12 -9.28
CA SER A 408 -9.24 25.81 -10.08
C SER A 408 -9.05 24.30 -10.23
N TYR A 409 -8.52 23.86 -11.37
CA TYR A 409 -8.18 22.46 -11.60
C TYR A 409 -7.07 22.00 -10.68
N LEU A 410 -7.30 20.89 -9.97
CA LEU A 410 -6.39 20.35 -8.95
C LEU A 410 -5.71 19.05 -9.39
N ALA A 411 -6.45 18.11 -9.96
CA ALA A 411 -5.93 16.78 -10.30
C ALA A 411 -6.87 16.00 -11.23
N VAL A 412 -6.38 14.89 -11.78
CA VAL A 412 -7.21 13.78 -12.25
C VAL A 412 -7.14 12.65 -11.25
N PHE A 413 -8.29 12.06 -10.93
CA PHE A 413 -8.43 10.93 -10.04
C PHE A 413 -9.06 9.75 -10.77
N TYR A 414 -8.33 8.62 -10.83
CA TYR A 414 -8.85 7.36 -11.37
C TYR A 414 -9.31 6.44 -10.25
N ALA A 415 -10.38 5.70 -10.51
CA ALA A 415 -10.92 4.74 -9.55
C ALA A 415 -11.17 3.37 -10.20
N ASP A 416 -10.47 2.36 -9.72
CA ASP A 416 -10.51 0.98 -10.18
C ASP A 416 -10.83 0.06 -8.99
N PHE A 417 -12.10 -0.34 -8.86
CA PHE A 417 -12.63 -0.90 -7.62
C PHE A 417 -12.67 -2.43 -7.53
N HIS A 418 -12.72 -3.16 -8.65
CA HIS A 418 -13.12 -4.57 -8.62
C HIS A 418 -12.00 -5.52 -9.02
N PRO A 419 -11.97 -6.75 -8.42
CA PRO A 419 -11.01 -7.78 -8.81
C PRO A 419 -11.27 -8.28 -10.24
N ARG A 420 -10.18 -8.68 -10.93
CA ARG A 420 -10.20 -9.36 -12.23
C ARG A 420 -8.95 -10.20 -12.42
N LYS A 421 -8.92 -11.03 -13.46
CA LYS A 421 -7.86 -12.02 -13.69
C LYS A 421 -6.44 -11.44 -13.70
N GLY A 422 -6.25 -10.33 -14.40
CA GLY A 422 -4.93 -9.67 -14.57
C GLY A 422 -4.58 -8.65 -13.48
N LYS A 423 -5.30 -8.61 -12.36
CA LYS A 423 -5.13 -7.62 -11.30
C LYS A 423 -4.61 -8.26 -10.03
N GLN A 424 -3.54 -7.68 -9.47
CA GLN A 424 -3.00 -8.11 -8.18
C GLN A 424 -4.03 -7.90 -7.06
N GLY A 425 -3.97 -8.77 -6.04
CA GLY A 425 -4.79 -8.65 -4.83
C GLY A 425 -4.33 -7.50 -3.93
N GLY A 426 -5.23 -7.07 -3.05
CA GLY A 426 -5.00 -5.95 -2.15
C GLY A 426 -5.57 -4.64 -2.68
N ALA A 427 -5.07 -3.54 -2.15
CA ALA A 427 -5.44 -2.19 -2.57
C ALA A 427 -4.19 -1.30 -2.53
N TRP A 428 -4.12 -0.32 -3.40
CA TRP A 428 -3.02 0.65 -3.44
C TRP A 428 -3.43 1.93 -4.18
N MET A 429 -2.74 3.01 -3.85
CA MET A 429 -2.76 4.24 -4.63
C MET A 429 -1.69 4.17 -5.71
N THR A 430 -1.97 4.71 -6.88
CA THR A 430 -1.04 4.83 -8.00
C THR A 430 -0.96 6.26 -8.50
N GLU A 431 0.14 6.61 -9.15
CA GLU A 431 0.36 7.93 -9.75
C GLU A 431 0.85 7.75 -11.19
N TYR A 432 0.21 8.43 -12.14
CA TYR A 432 0.62 8.47 -13.55
C TYR A 432 1.40 9.73 -13.88
N GLN A 433 1.23 10.78 -13.10
CA GLN A 433 1.95 12.05 -13.19
C GLN A 433 2.00 12.69 -11.82
N GLY A 434 3.19 13.06 -11.36
CA GLY A 434 3.40 13.82 -10.12
C GLY A 434 3.18 15.32 -10.33
N GLN A 435 2.99 16.05 -9.21
CA GLN A 435 2.88 17.50 -9.24
C GLN A 435 4.26 18.15 -9.24
N GLN A 436 4.42 19.23 -10.02
CA GLN A 436 5.61 20.08 -9.97
C GLN A 436 5.32 21.48 -10.51
N TRP A 437 6.21 22.43 -10.20
CA TRP A 437 6.24 23.74 -10.83
C TRP A 437 7.30 23.79 -11.93
N GLU A 438 6.89 24.02 -13.17
CA GLU A 438 7.79 24.20 -14.32
C GLU A 438 8.06 25.68 -14.63
N ILE A 439 9.32 26.01 -14.92
CA ILE A 439 9.72 27.28 -15.53
C ILE A 439 9.72 27.09 -17.04
N LYS A 440 8.80 27.76 -17.75
CA LYS A 440 8.58 27.51 -19.19
C LYS A 440 9.40 28.38 -20.12
N ASP A 441 9.87 29.54 -19.70
CA ASP A 441 10.70 30.42 -20.52
C ASP A 441 11.60 31.33 -19.69
N GLU A 442 12.52 32.05 -20.37
CA GLU A 442 13.47 33.00 -19.73
C GLU A 442 12.77 34.17 -18.97
N LYS A 443 11.45 34.30 -19.08
CA LYS A 443 10.63 35.30 -18.39
C LYS A 443 9.92 34.74 -17.17
N LEU A 444 10.34 33.59 -16.62
CA LEU A 444 9.79 32.99 -15.42
C LEU A 444 8.29 32.62 -15.52
N ARG A 445 7.82 32.19 -16.70
CA ARG A 445 6.48 31.63 -16.77
C ARG A 445 6.44 30.29 -16.04
N ILE A 446 5.75 30.28 -14.92
CA ILE A 446 5.62 29.11 -14.06
C ILE A 446 4.29 28.41 -14.40
N LYS A 447 4.36 27.15 -14.80
CA LYS A 447 3.19 26.26 -14.94
C LYS A 447 3.20 25.29 -13.77
N ASN A 448 2.08 25.19 -13.07
CA ASN A 448 1.85 24.12 -12.09
C ASN A 448 1.33 22.89 -12.84
N VAL A 449 2.18 21.89 -13.01
CA VAL A 449 1.79 20.58 -13.53
C VAL A 449 1.02 19.87 -12.42
N ARG A 450 -0.25 19.54 -12.70
CA ARG A 450 -1.10 18.90 -11.68
C ARG A 450 -1.05 17.38 -11.77
N PRO A 451 -1.20 16.68 -10.64
CA PRO A 451 -1.01 15.23 -10.57
C PRO A 451 -2.19 14.47 -11.18
N HIS A 452 -1.87 13.28 -11.70
CA HIS A 452 -2.85 12.27 -12.09
C HIS A 452 -2.65 11.06 -11.18
N VAL A 453 -3.59 10.86 -10.26
CA VAL A 453 -3.52 9.79 -9.25
C VAL A 453 -4.70 8.84 -9.40
N GLY A 454 -4.60 7.65 -8.82
CA GLY A 454 -5.68 6.68 -8.84
C GLY A 454 -5.63 5.72 -7.66
N VAL A 455 -6.76 5.10 -7.41
CA VAL A 455 -6.88 3.98 -6.48
C VAL A 455 -7.16 2.70 -7.25
N VAL A 456 -6.48 1.62 -6.90
CA VAL A 456 -6.66 0.29 -7.45
C VAL A 456 -7.01 -0.65 -6.31
N MET A 457 -8.20 -1.25 -6.36
CA MET A 457 -8.74 -2.04 -5.25
C MET A 457 -9.37 -3.34 -5.75
N ASN A 458 -9.75 -4.19 -4.82
CA ASN A 458 -10.41 -5.48 -5.07
C ASN A 458 -11.66 -5.60 -4.20
N LEU A 459 -12.61 -4.68 -4.37
CA LEU A 459 -13.85 -4.64 -3.62
C LEU A 459 -14.91 -5.56 -4.23
N THR A 460 -15.93 -5.90 -3.43
CA THR A 460 -17.08 -6.71 -3.85
C THR A 460 -17.66 -6.19 -5.17
N LYS A 461 -17.81 -7.08 -6.16
CA LYS A 461 -18.41 -6.78 -7.47
C LYS A 461 -19.94 -6.66 -7.40
N PRO A 462 -20.56 -5.92 -8.35
CA PRO A 462 -21.99 -6.06 -8.59
C PRO A 462 -22.33 -7.45 -9.13
N THR A 463 -23.57 -7.88 -8.94
CA THR A 463 -24.15 -9.06 -9.59
C THR A 463 -25.16 -8.63 -10.68
N GLU A 464 -25.80 -9.59 -11.39
CA GLU A 464 -26.81 -9.26 -12.39
C GLU A 464 -28.01 -8.49 -11.79
N ASP A 465 -28.35 -8.80 -10.54
CA ASP A 465 -29.56 -8.29 -9.86
C ASP A 465 -29.26 -7.24 -8.77
N LYS A 466 -28.00 -7.06 -8.38
CA LYS A 466 -27.61 -6.17 -7.27
C LYS A 466 -26.40 -5.31 -7.63
N PRO A 467 -26.39 -4.02 -7.24
CA PRO A 467 -25.21 -3.19 -7.34
C PRO A 467 -24.09 -3.71 -6.42
N ALA A 468 -22.89 -3.17 -6.55
CA ALA A 468 -21.80 -3.45 -5.62
C ALA A 468 -22.16 -2.95 -4.21
N LEU A 469 -22.34 -3.88 -3.28
CA LEU A 469 -22.66 -3.63 -1.88
C LEU A 469 -21.45 -3.99 -1.02
N LEU A 470 -20.87 -2.98 -0.37
CA LEU A 470 -19.61 -3.11 0.34
C LEU A 470 -19.79 -3.52 1.80
N THR A 471 -18.75 -4.11 2.39
CA THR A 471 -18.60 -4.21 3.84
C THR A 471 -18.07 -2.90 4.41
N LEU A 472 -18.19 -2.70 5.73
CA LEU A 472 -17.56 -1.56 6.42
C LEU A 472 -16.03 -1.58 6.25
N GLY A 473 -15.41 -2.76 6.27
CA GLY A 473 -13.97 -2.90 6.03
C GLY A 473 -13.56 -2.48 4.61
N GLU A 474 -14.40 -2.74 3.60
CA GLU A 474 -14.15 -2.26 2.23
C GLU A 474 -14.31 -0.73 2.12
N VAL A 475 -15.24 -0.13 2.86
CA VAL A 475 -15.35 1.34 2.98
C VAL A 475 -14.09 1.93 3.60
N GLU A 476 -13.58 1.29 4.67
CA GLU A 476 -12.33 1.70 5.35
C GLU A 476 -11.13 1.60 4.39
N THR A 477 -11.03 0.52 3.61
CA THR A 477 -9.99 0.37 2.58
C THR A 477 -10.05 1.50 1.56
N PHE A 478 -11.23 1.87 1.09
CA PHE A 478 -11.37 3.01 0.17
C PHE A 478 -10.93 4.33 0.82
N LEU A 479 -11.30 4.58 2.06
CA LEU A 479 -10.84 5.76 2.80
C LEU A 479 -9.31 5.78 2.92
N HIS A 480 -8.68 4.63 3.18
CA HIS A 480 -7.23 4.48 3.24
C HIS A 480 -6.56 4.91 1.94
N GLU A 481 -6.92 4.28 0.82
CA GLU A 481 -6.33 4.60 -0.50
C GLU A 481 -6.66 6.03 -0.94
N PHE A 482 -7.83 6.53 -0.56
CA PHE A 482 -8.20 7.92 -0.81
C PHE A 482 -7.35 8.91 0.02
N GLY A 483 -6.91 8.53 1.22
CA GLY A 483 -5.96 9.30 2.02
C GLY A 483 -4.61 9.48 1.32
N HIS A 484 -4.07 8.42 0.71
CA HIS A 484 -2.89 8.52 -0.15
C HIS A 484 -3.15 9.40 -1.37
N SER A 485 -4.33 9.27 -1.98
CA SER A 485 -4.72 10.08 -3.14
C SER A 485 -4.81 11.57 -2.79
N LEU A 486 -5.33 11.93 -1.62
CA LEU A 486 -5.31 13.32 -1.14
C LEU A 486 -3.89 13.83 -0.95
N HIS A 487 -2.97 13.01 -0.45
CA HIS A 487 -1.56 13.35 -0.32
C HIS A 487 -0.94 13.67 -1.69
N GLY A 488 -1.25 12.88 -2.73
CA GLY A 488 -0.84 13.15 -4.10
C GLY A 488 -1.51 14.39 -4.69
N MET A 489 -2.85 14.49 -4.59
CA MET A 489 -3.62 15.57 -5.21
C MET A 489 -3.35 16.96 -4.60
N PHE A 490 -3.07 17.04 -3.31
CA PHE A 490 -2.76 18.32 -2.64
C PHE A 490 -1.32 18.75 -2.77
N ALA A 491 -0.45 17.95 -3.38
CA ALA A 491 0.94 18.29 -3.55
C ALA A 491 1.12 19.69 -4.15
N ASN A 492 2.03 20.45 -3.55
CA ASN A 492 2.38 21.79 -3.98
C ASN A 492 3.87 22.04 -3.70
N THR A 493 4.71 21.36 -4.46
CA THR A 493 6.15 21.37 -4.36
C THR A 493 6.74 21.87 -5.67
N ARG A 494 7.96 22.42 -5.64
CA ARG A 494 8.67 22.80 -6.85
C ARG A 494 9.08 21.58 -7.66
N PHE A 495 9.50 20.50 -7.00
CA PHE A 495 10.09 19.33 -7.61
C PHE A 495 9.20 18.11 -7.46
N GLU A 496 8.99 17.36 -8.56
CA GLU A 496 8.17 16.16 -8.58
C GLU A 496 8.72 15.07 -7.65
N SER A 497 10.05 14.90 -7.60
CA SER A 497 10.71 13.92 -6.75
C SER A 497 10.52 14.16 -5.24
N LEU A 498 10.04 15.34 -4.84
CA LEU A 498 9.65 15.69 -3.48
C LEU A 498 8.14 15.81 -3.29
N SER A 499 7.35 15.53 -4.34
CA SER A 499 5.91 15.76 -4.38
C SER A 499 5.11 14.61 -3.76
N GLY A 500 3.95 14.92 -3.22
CA GLY A 500 2.92 13.95 -2.82
C GLY A 500 3.44 12.90 -1.87
N THR A 501 3.34 11.63 -2.27
CA THR A 501 3.74 10.47 -1.47
C THR A 501 5.26 10.20 -1.47
N ASN A 502 6.07 11.05 -2.13
CA ASN A 502 7.54 10.97 -2.09
C ASN A 502 8.10 11.47 -0.76
N VAL A 503 7.74 10.81 0.31
CA VAL A 503 8.11 11.09 1.70
C VAL A 503 8.92 9.94 2.30
N TRP A 504 9.43 10.10 3.50
CA TRP A 504 10.03 8.99 4.21
C TRP A 504 9.00 7.88 4.45
N TRP A 505 9.42 6.64 4.26
CA TRP A 505 8.53 5.48 4.17
C TRP A 505 7.68 5.24 5.42
N ASP A 506 8.23 5.51 6.60
CA ASP A 506 7.49 5.40 7.86
C ASP A 506 6.60 6.62 8.18
N PHE A 507 6.45 7.54 7.23
CA PHE A 507 5.50 8.64 7.27
C PHE A 507 4.39 8.51 6.23
N VAL A 508 4.61 7.73 5.18
CA VAL A 508 3.70 7.67 4.01
C VAL A 508 2.28 7.21 4.37
N GLU A 509 2.14 6.38 5.39
CA GLU A 509 0.84 5.85 5.82
C GLU A 509 0.06 6.79 6.76
N LEU A 510 0.62 7.94 7.14
CA LEU A 510 -0.12 8.89 7.99
C LEU A 510 -1.40 9.40 7.31
N PRO A 511 -1.39 9.90 6.07
CA PRO A 511 -2.60 10.40 5.42
C PRO A 511 -3.66 9.31 5.18
N SER A 512 -3.23 8.11 4.82
CA SER A 512 -4.13 6.97 4.56
C SER A 512 -4.82 6.49 5.83
N GLN A 513 -4.07 6.18 6.87
CA GLN A 513 -4.61 5.72 8.15
C GLN A 513 -5.40 6.81 8.88
N PHE A 514 -5.05 8.07 8.67
CA PHE A 514 -5.84 9.20 9.16
C PHE A 514 -7.28 9.14 8.63
N MET A 515 -7.47 8.88 7.34
CA MET A 515 -8.79 8.82 6.73
C MET A 515 -9.63 7.62 7.21
N GLU A 516 -9.01 6.51 7.57
CA GLU A 516 -9.71 5.33 8.12
C GLU A 516 -10.56 5.66 9.35
N ASN A 517 -10.12 6.64 10.18
CA ASN A 517 -10.84 7.04 11.38
C ASN A 517 -12.29 7.43 11.11
N TYR A 518 -12.60 7.96 9.93
CA TYR A 518 -13.95 8.39 9.57
C TYR A 518 -14.91 7.21 9.37
N SER A 519 -14.43 5.99 9.07
CA SER A 519 -15.26 4.81 8.82
C SER A 519 -16.25 4.48 9.94
N VAL A 520 -15.95 4.89 11.17
CA VAL A 520 -16.76 4.65 12.36
C VAL A 520 -17.30 5.95 12.99
N GLU A 521 -17.20 7.08 12.32
CA GLU A 521 -17.74 8.36 12.80
C GLU A 521 -19.20 8.52 12.37
N LYS A 522 -20.09 8.65 13.36
CA LYS A 522 -21.55 8.74 13.16
C LYS A 522 -21.96 9.81 12.17
N ASP A 523 -21.37 11.00 12.30
CA ASP A 523 -21.71 12.14 11.44
C ASP A 523 -21.26 11.95 10.00
N PHE A 524 -20.20 11.18 9.77
CA PHE A 524 -19.77 10.80 8.42
C PHE A 524 -20.70 9.73 7.83
N LEU A 525 -20.99 8.65 8.55
CA LEU A 525 -21.85 7.57 8.08
C LEU A 525 -23.25 8.09 7.68
N ARG A 526 -23.80 9.03 8.42
CA ARG A 526 -25.09 9.67 8.12
C ARG A 526 -25.10 10.43 6.78
N THR A 527 -23.96 10.79 6.23
CA THR A 527 -23.92 11.56 4.98
C THR A 527 -24.17 10.71 3.73
N PHE A 528 -23.92 9.39 3.77
CA PHE A 528 -23.97 8.56 2.57
C PHE A 528 -24.61 7.18 2.76
N ALA A 529 -24.72 6.70 4.00
CA ALA A 529 -25.22 5.35 4.27
C ALA A 529 -26.75 5.30 4.18
N PHE A 530 -27.25 5.05 2.97
CA PHE A 530 -28.65 4.90 2.65
C PHE A 530 -28.91 3.54 2.02
N HIS A 531 -30.04 2.91 2.37
CA HIS A 531 -30.40 1.60 1.83
C HIS A 531 -30.62 1.68 0.31
N TYR A 532 -29.96 0.82 -0.44
CA TYR A 532 -29.90 0.88 -1.91
C TYR A 532 -31.25 0.72 -2.62
N GLN A 533 -32.24 0.04 -1.99
CA GLN A 533 -33.58 -0.14 -2.55
C GLN A 533 -34.59 0.88 -2.00
N THR A 534 -34.60 1.13 -0.68
CA THR A 534 -35.62 1.95 -0.05
C THR A 534 -35.22 3.42 0.08
N GLY A 535 -33.90 3.74 0.00
CA GLY A 535 -33.37 5.08 0.24
C GLY A 535 -33.40 5.51 1.71
N GLU A 536 -33.82 4.63 2.63
CA GLU A 536 -33.82 4.94 4.05
C GLU A 536 -32.40 5.03 4.60
N PRO A 537 -32.13 5.96 5.53
CA PRO A 537 -30.82 6.11 6.14
C PRO A 537 -30.48 4.88 7.01
N LEU A 538 -29.20 4.59 7.16
CA LEU A 538 -28.70 3.63 8.14
C LEU A 538 -29.23 4.00 9.53
N PRO A 539 -29.98 3.11 10.21
CA PRO A 539 -30.56 3.40 11.51
C PRO A 539 -29.50 3.80 12.55
N ASP A 540 -29.79 4.82 13.33
CA ASP A 540 -28.90 5.28 14.41
C ASP A 540 -28.50 4.17 15.37
N GLU A 541 -29.41 3.22 15.64
CA GLU A 541 -29.12 2.05 16.46
C GLU A 541 -27.99 1.17 15.86
N LEU A 542 -27.98 0.97 14.53
CA LEU A 542 -26.90 0.24 13.86
C LEU A 542 -25.60 1.04 13.87
N ILE A 543 -25.66 2.35 13.68
CA ILE A 543 -24.48 3.23 13.81
C ILE A 543 -23.89 3.13 15.22
N ASP A 544 -24.72 3.17 16.25
CA ASP A 544 -24.28 3.04 17.65
C ASP A 544 -23.62 1.67 17.90
N ARG A 545 -24.12 0.60 17.27
CA ARG A 545 -23.49 -0.74 17.31
C ARG A 545 -22.13 -0.76 16.60
N ILE A 546 -22.00 -0.11 15.44
CA ILE A 546 -20.71 0.07 14.76
C ILE A 546 -19.71 0.73 15.69
N VAL A 547 -20.08 1.87 16.27
CA VAL A 547 -19.19 2.62 17.18
C VAL A 547 -18.82 1.81 18.42
N LYS A 548 -19.75 1.08 19.03
CA LYS A 548 -19.49 0.22 20.18
C LYS A 548 -18.59 -0.97 19.84
N SER A 549 -18.71 -1.51 18.63
CA SER A 549 -17.91 -2.66 18.17
C SER A 549 -16.55 -2.28 17.58
N ARG A 550 -16.22 -1.01 17.44
CA ARG A 550 -14.98 -0.53 16.78
C ARG A 550 -13.69 -1.18 17.31
N ASN A 551 -13.67 -1.48 18.60
CA ASN A 551 -12.50 -2.09 19.27
C ASN A 551 -12.64 -3.60 19.44
N PHE A 552 -13.64 -4.23 18.78
CA PHE A 552 -13.79 -5.66 18.83
C PHE A 552 -12.59 -6.35 18.15
N MET A 553 -11.91 -7.24 18.90
CA MET A 553 -10.69 -7.92 18.45
C MET A 553 -9.53 -6.99 18.05
N ALA A 554 -9.57 -5.73 18.45
CA ALA A 554 -8.54 -4.74 18.08
C ALA A 554 -7.15 -5.10 18.62
N ALA A 555 -7.07 -5.71 19.80
CA ALA A 555 -5.80 -6.13 20.36
C ALA A 555 -5.20 -7.32 19.59
N THR A 556 -6.00 -8.29 19.20
CA THR A 556 -5.59 -9.40 18.34
C THR A 556 -5.13 -8.91 16.97
N ALA A 557 -5.87 -7.96 16.36
CA ALA A 557 -5.51 -7.35 15.08
C ALA A 557 -4.19 -6.57 15.18
N CYS A 558 -3.97 -5.80 16.25
CA CYS A 558 -2.71 -5.10 16.47
C CYS A 558 -1.52 -6.08 16.57
N LEU A 559 -1.64 -7.15 17.36
CA LEU A 559 -0.58 -8.17 17.47
C LEU A 559 -0.30 -8.87 16.14
N ARG A 560 -1.31 -9.02 15.27
CA ARG A 560 -1.10 -9.57 13.92
C ARG A 560 -0.21 -8.64 13.09
N GLN A 561 -0.45 -7.34 13.11
CA GLN A 561 0.40 -6.36 12.42
C GLN A 561 1.81 -6.31 13.01
N VAL A 562 1.93 -6.37 14.34
CA VAL A 562 3.23 -6.44 15.02
C VAL A 562 3.98 -7.71 14.63
N SER A 563 3.30 -8.85 14.45
CA SER A 563 3.92 -10.09 14.00
C SER A 563 4.59 -9.95 12.63
N PHE A 564 3.95 -9.25 11.71
CA PHE A 564 4.54 -8.95 10.40
C PHE A 564 5.80 -8.07 10.51
N GLY A 565 5.75 -7.04 11.37
CA GLY A 565 6.94 -6.21 11.64
C GLY A 565 8.10 -6.99 12.26
N LEU A 566 7.81 -7.91 13.19
CA LEU A 566 8.83 -8.80 13.77
C LEU A 566 9.45 -9.72 12.72
N LEU A 567 8.64 -10.31 11.85
CA LEU A 567 9.10 -11.19 10.77
C LEU A 567 10.00 -10.45 9.79
N ASP A 568 9.56 -9.28 9.33
CA ASP A 568 10.33 -8.38 8.47
C ASP A 568 11.70 -8.05 9.07
N MET A 569 11.72 -7.58 10.30
CA MET A 569 12.96 -7.25 11.00
C MET A 569 13.85 -8.47 11.24
N ALA A 570 13.27 -9.64 11.49
CA ALA A 570 14.04 -10.87 11.68
C ALA A 570 14.82 -11.27 10.43
N TYR A 571 14.23 -11.10 9.24
CA TYR A 571 14.95 -11.35 7.99
C TYR A 571 16.04 -10.31 7.72
N TYR A 572 15.77 -9.04 7.93
CA TYR A 572 16.64 -7.97 7.47
C TYR A 572 17.63 -7.42 8.50
N THR A 573 17.65 -8.01 9.70
CA THR A 573 18.72 -7.82 10.71
C THR A 573 19.77 -8.92 10.69
N GLN A 574 19.72 -9.84 9.72
CA GLN A 574 20.71 -10.90 9.54
C GLN A 574 22.07 -10.32 9.13
N ARG A 575 23.14 -10.74 9.82
CA ARG A 575 24.54 -10.39 9.51
C ARG A 575 25.23 -11.48 8.70
N GLU A 576 24.87 -12.72 8.99
CA GLU A 576 25.39 -13.91 8.31
C GLU A 576 24.44 -14.36 7.20
N GLU A 577 24.91 -15.25 6.34
CA GLU A 577 24.08 -15.85 5.30
C GLU A 577 22.88 -16.55 5.90
N PHE A 578 21.70 -16.25 5.36
CA PHE A 578 20.46 -16.90 5.78
C PHE A 578 20.33 -18.25 5.10
N THR A 579 20.51 -19.32 5.87
CA THR A 579 20.48 -20.73 5.42
C THR A 579 19.33 -21.53 6.02
N GLU A 580 18.59 -20.94 6.95
CA GLU A 580 17.48 -21.60 7.63
C GLU A 580 16.30 -21.88 6.71
N ASP A 581 15.46 -22.84 7.08
CA ASP A 581 14.21 -23.08 6.40
C ASP A 581 13.21 -21.98 6.70
N ILE A 582 12.59 -21.42 5.65
CA ILE A 582 11.68 -20.27 5.72
C ILE A 582 10.52 -20.51 6.70
N ILE A 583 9.85 -21.66 6.64
CA ILE A 583 8.65 -21.91 7.42
C ILE A 583 8.94 -22.00 8.93
N PRO A 584 9.89 -22.82 9.39
CA PRO A 584 10.26 -22.84 10.81
C PRO A 584 10.78 -21.50 11.32
N PHE A 585 11.59 -20.80 10.52
CA PHE A 585 12.11 -19.47 10.87
C PHE A 585 10.98 -18.47 11.07
N GLU A 586 10.03 -18.40 10.13
CA GLU A 586 8.85 -17.54 10.24
C GLU A 586 8.11 -17.78 11.57
N LYS A 587 7.82 -19.06 11.88
CA LYS A 587 7.09 -19.42 13.12
C LYS A 587 7.81 -18.96 14.38
N GLN A 588 9.13 -18.99 14.39
CA GLN A 588 9.94 -18.54 15.52
C GLN A 588 10.06 -17.02 15.58
N ALA A 589 10.24 -16.35 14.44
CA ALA A 589 10.47 -14.91 14.36
C ALA A 589 9.33 -14.09 14.97
N TRP A 590 8.10 -14.46 14.70
CA TRP A 590 6.92 -13.73 15.19
C TRP A 590 6.23 -14.31 16.43
N LYS A 591 6.80 -15.36 17.02
CA LYS A 591 6.20 -16.12 18.15
C LYS A 591 5.72 -15.24 19.30
N LYS A 592 6.41 -14.15 19.60
CA LYS A 592 6.05 -13.25 20.72
C LYS A 592 4.67 -12.61 20.54
N ALA A 593 4.26 -12.36 19.28
CA ALA A 593 3.01 -11.69 18.92
C ALA A 593 1.90 -12.66 18.52
N ILE A 594 2.19 -13.94 18.35
CA ILE A 594 1.21 -14.97 17.99
C ILE A 594 0.65 -15.64 19.23
N LEU A 595 -0.68 -15.65 19.37
CA LEU A 595 -1.38 -16.30 20.49
C LEU A 595 -2.06 -17.61 20.08
N GLY A 596 -2.18 -17.86 18.78
CA GLY A 596 -2.88 -18.99 18.20
C GLY A 596 -2.02 -20.19 17.87
N GLU A 597 -2.69 -21.22 17.37
CA GLU A 597 -2.04 -22.37 16.75
C GLU A 597 -1.27 -21.92 15.51
N GLN A 598 -0.04 -22.38 15.38
CA GLN A 598 0.75 -22.21 14.17
C GLN A 598 0.81 -23.55 13.43
N LEU A 599 0.27 -23.55 12.22
CA LEU A 599 0.28 -24.76 11.38
C LEU A 599 1.65 -24.91 10.71
N PRO A 600 2.23 -26.13 10.71
CA PRO A 600 3.58 -26.35 10.21
C PRO A 600 3.73 -26.08 8.70
N ASP A 601 2.65 -26.31 7.93
CA ASP A 601 2.69 -26.25 6.46
C ASP A 601 2.33 -24.86 5.90
N THR A 602 1.86 -23.94 6.74
CA THR A 602 1.48 -22.59 6.28
C THR A 602 2.68 -21.65 6.25
N CYS A 603 2.71 -20.74 5.27
CA CYS A 603 3.78 -19.77 5.11
C CYS A 603 3.24 -18.42 4.65
N MET A 604 3.51 -17.37 5.40
CA MET A 604 3.22 -16.00 5.02
C MET A 604 4.31 -15.40 4.13
N THR A 605 5.55 -15.74 4.38
CA THR A 605 6.74 -15.17 3.72
C THR A 605 6.67 -15.26 2.20
N VAL A 606 6.25 -16.41 1.67
CA VAL A 606 6.18 -16.67 0.21
C VAL A 606 5.08 -15.89 -0.52
N GLN A 607 4.19 -15.24 0.21
CA GLN A 607 3.12 -14.39 -0.31
C GLN A 607 3.20 -12.95 0.25
N PHE A 608 4.25 -12.65 1.02
CA PHE A 608 4.42 -11.36 1.67
C PHE A 608 5.08 -10.35 0.72
N SER A 609 4.32 -9.93 -0.28
CA SER A 609 4.78 -9.01 -1.34
C SER A 609 5.40 -7.74 -0.78
N HIS A 610 4.84 -7.17 0.31
CA HIS A 610 5.34 -5.95 0.94
C HIS A 610 6.84 -5.98 1.19
N ILE A 611 7.34 -7.07 1.79
CA ILE A 611 8.74 -7.18 2.18
C ILE A 611 9.62 -7.95 1.19
N MET A 612 9.04 -8.67 0.22
CA MET A 612 9.80 -9.43 -0.77
C MET A 612 9.90 -8.70 -2.12
N ALA A 613 8.80 -8.19 -2.65
CA ALA A 613 8.75 -7.54 -3.96
C ALA A 613 8.39 -6.04 -3.89
N GLY A 614 7.70 -5.60 -2.83
CA GLY A 614 7.37 -4.20 -2.58
C GLY A 614 8.48 -3.44 -1.84
N GLY A 615 8.27 -2.18 -1.55
CA GLY A 615 9.25 -1.30 -0.91
C GLY A 615 9.36 -1.41 0.62
N TYR A 616 8.69 -2.38 1.26
CA TYR A 616 8.58 -2.48 2.72
C TYR A 616 9.62 -3.41 3.39
N ALA A 617 10.64 -3.86 2.68
CA ALA A 617 11.73 -4.63 3.32
C ALA A 617 12.43 -3.81 4.41
N ALA A 618 12.52 -4.34 5.63
CA ALA A 618 12.90 -3.63 6.86
C ALA A 618 12.05 -2.37 7.12
N GLY A 619 10.80 -2.37 6.69
CA GLY A 619 9.92 -1.21 6.69
C GLY A 619 8.47 -1.50 7.06
N TYR A 620 8.07 -2.74 7.31
CA TYR A 620 6.67 -3.08 7.61
C TYR A 620 6.17 -2.46 8.93
N TYR A 621 7.06 -2.22 9.90
CA TYR A 621 6.74 -1.48 11.13
C TYR A 621 6.13 -0.10 10.86
N SER A 622 6.32 0.44 9.66
CA SER A 622 5.85 1.78 9.25
C SER A 622 4.34 1.94 9.42
N TYR A 623 3.56 0.87 9.21
CA TYR A 623 2.11 0.89 9.45
C TYR A 623 1.78 1.19 10.92
N LYS A 624 2.48 0.56 11.85
CA LYS A 624 2.25 0.82 13.29
C LYS A 624 2.88 2.13 13.74
N TRP A 625 3.99 2.54 13.13
CA TRP A 625 4.60 3.84 13.36
C TRP A 625 3.65 4.98 12.94
N ALA A 626 3.12 4.90 11.72
CA ALA A 626 2.18 5.88 11.20
C ALA A 626 0.82 5.86 11.93
N GLU A 627 0.40 4.72 12.46
CA GLU A 627 -0.83 4.61 13.26
C GLU A 627 -0.71 5.38 14.59
N VAL A 628 0.47 5.45 15.18
CA VAL A 628 0.74 6.34 16.32
C VAL A 628 0.54 7.80 15.92
N LEU A 629 1.09 8.20 14.74
CA LEU A 629 0.95 9.56 14.21
C LEU A 629 -0.51 9.89 13.89
N ASP A 630 -1.22 8.98 13.21
CA ASP A 630 -2.61 9.17 12.80
C ASP A 630 -3.55 9.32 14.01
N ALA A 631 -3.42 8.46 15.01
CA ALA A 631 -4.25 8.52 16.21
C ALA A 631 -4.08 9.85 16.95
N ASP A 632 -2.84 10.31 17.05
CA ASP A 632 -2.52 11.59 17.69
C ASP A 632 -3.02 12.78 16.84
N ALA A 633 -2.82 12.75 15.51
CA ALA A 633 -3.34 13.77 14.59
C ALA A 633 -4.87 13.84 14.62
N PHE A 634 -5.56 12.70 14.54
CA PHE A 634 -7.03 12.68 14.58
C PHE A 634 -7.59 13.14 15.92
N SER A 635 -6.84 12.99 17.01
CA SER A 635 -7.23 13.51 18.32
C SER A 635 -7.43 15.05 18.31
N VAL A 636 -6.71 15.77 17.45
CA VAL A 636 -6.88 17.21 17.23
C VAL A 636 -8.24 17.50 16.59
N PHE A 637 -8.63 16.73 15.58
CA PHE A 637 -9.94 16.83 14.94
C PHE A 637 -11.08 16.46 15.90
N LYS A 638 -10.90 15.42 16.72
CA LYS A 638 -11.89 15.06 17.75
C LYS A 638 -12.12 16.20 18.75
N LYS A 639 -11.09 16.97 19.05
CA LYS A 639 -11.18 18.12 19.97
C LYS A 639 -11.87 19.34 19.34
N HIS A 640 -11.62 19.60 18.05
CA HIS A 640 -12.08 20.83 17.37
C HIS A 640 -13.30 20.60 16.47
N GLY A 641 -13.70 19.33 16.29
CA GLY A 641 -14.74 18.88 15.37
C GLY A 641 -14.16 18.12 14.17
N ILE A 642 -14.72 16.94 13.89
CA ILE A 642 -14.17 16.04 12.83
C ILE A 642 -14.25 16.63 11.42
N PHE A 643 -15.09 17.64 11.20
CA PHE A 643 -15.21 18.38 9.93
C PHE A 643 -14.70 19.83 10.06
N ASN A 644 -13.91 20.15 11.07
CA ASN A 644 -13.41 21.50 11.27
C ASN A 644 -12.46 21.89 10.14
N GLN A 645 -12.88 22.85 9.33
CA GLN A 645 -12.15 23.26 8.12
C GLN A 645 -10.82 23.96 8.42
N GLU A 646 -10.73 24.70 9.52
CA GLU A 646 -9.46 25.33 9.92
C GLU A 646 -8.39 24.28 10.27
N THR A 647 -8.78 23.26 11.03
CA THR A 647 -7.90 22.13 11.37
C THR A 647 -7.52 21.34 10.11
N ALA A 648 -8.48 21.09 9.23
CA ALA A 648 -8.25 20.39 7.96
C ALA A 648 -7.31 21.18 7.04
N GLN A 649 -7.50 22.52 6.94
CA GLN A 649 -6.62 23.37 6.13
C GLN A 649 -5.18 23.36 6.68
N ARG A 650 -4.99 23.42 8.01
CA ARG A 650 -3.66 23.30 8.61
C ARG A 650 -3.02 21.94 8.32
N PHE A 651 -3.78 20.84 8.34
CA PHE A 651 -3.30 19.52 7.99
C PHE A 651 -2.91 19.44 6.51
N ARG A 652 -3.72 20.04 5.62
CA ARG A 652 -3.38 20.18 4.21
C ARG A 652 -2.08 20.98 4.00
N ASP A 653 -1.98 22.16 4.62
CA ASP A 653 -0.88 23.11 4.40
C ASP A 653 0.45 22.62 4.98
N GLU A 654 0.44 21.98 6.14
CA GLU A 654 1.64 21.57 6.85
C GLU A 654 2.08 20.13 6.56
N VAL A 655 1.16 19.25 6.15
CA VAL A 655 1.43 17.84 5.92
C VAL A 655 1.17 17.45 4.47
N LEU A 656 -0.08 17.52 4.00
CA LEU A 656 -0.48 16.91 2.71
C LEU A 656 0.14 17.60 1.50
N SER A 657 0.35 18.92 1.55
CA SER A 657 0.89 19.68 0.41
C SER A 657 2.42 19.71 0.33
N LYS A 658 3.10 19.29 1.39
CA LYS A 658 4.56 19.47 1.52
C LYS A 658 5.39 18.32 0.96
N GLY A 659 4.81 17.13 0.80
CA GLY A 659 5.58 15.96 0.36
C GLY A 659 6.86 15.79 1.18
N GLY A 660 7.96 15.49 0.50
CA GLY A 660 9.28 15.28 1.09
C GLY A 660 10.17 16.51 1.15
N THR A 661 9.61 17.73 1.11
CA THR A 661 10.36 18.99 1.09
C THR A 661 11.14 19.29 2.37
N GLU A 662 10.72 18.69 3.48
CA GLU A 662 11.35 18.81 4.80
C GLU A 662 11.29 17.49 5.58
N HIS A 663 12.02 17.40 6.67
CA HIS A 663 11.95 16.21 7.55
C HIS A 663 10.53 16.01 8.08
N PRO A 664 9.97 14.79 8.01
CA PRO A 664 8.55 14.53 8.35
C PRO A 664 8.16 14.98 9.76
N MET A 665 9.04 14.81 10.75
CA MET A 665 8.75 15.25 12.13
C MET A 665 8.62 16.76 12.22
N THR A 666 9.33 17.53 11.39
CA THR A 666 9.19 18.99 11.34
C THR A 666 7.81 19.40 10.84
N LEU A 667 7.35 18.77 9.76
CA LEU A 667 6.01 18.99 9.19
C LEU A 667 4.92 18.59 10.21
N TYR A 668 5.07 17.42 10.81
CA TYR A 668 4.14 16.93 11.81
C TYR A 668 4.01 17.87 13.02
N LYS A 669 5.13 18.31 13.57
CA LYS A 669 5.15 19.25 14.71
C LYS A 669 4.49 20.58 14.40
N ARG A 670 4.61 21.10 13.18
CA ARG A 670 3.93 22.35 12.77
C ARG A 670 2.41 22.20 12.82
N PHE A 671 1.91 21.07 12.35
CA PHE A 671 0.47 20.74 12.45
C PHE A 671 0.04 20.48 13.89
N ARG A 672 0.75 19.60 14.59
CA ARG A 672 0.33 19.05 15.89
C ARG A 672 0.66 19.96 17.07
N GLY A 673 1.73 20.72 16.99
CA GLY A 673 2.26 21.53 18.11
C GLY A 673 3.17 20.76 19.07
N GLY A 674 3.57 19.52 18.75
CA GLY A 674 4.42 18.67 19.58
C GLY A 674 4.76 17.33 18.92
N GLU A 675 5.53 16.50 19.63
CA GLU A 675 5.82 15.13 19.18
C GLU A 675 4.63 14.20 19.45
N PRO A 676 4.43 13.17 18.61
CA PRO A 676 3.39 12.17 18.83
C PRO A 676 3.74 11.26 19.99
N THR A 677 2.70 10.76 20.69
CA THR A 677 2.85 9.74 21.71
C THR A 677 1.93 8.56 21.43
N ILE A 678 2.26 7.40 21.96
CA ILE A 678 1.43 6.18 21.82
C ILE A 678 0.08 6.32 22.56
N ASP A 679 -0.07 7.28 23.46
CA ASP A 679 -1.23 7.41 24.33
C ASP A 679 -2.55 7.59 23.57
N ALA A 680 -2.53 8.38 22.47
CA ALA A 680 -3.70 8.57 21.63
C ALA A 680 -4.18 7.27 20.98
N LEU A 681 -3.23 6.43 20.51
CA LEU A 681 -3.52 5.12 19.94
C LEU A 681 -4.09 4.17 20.99
N LEU A 682 -3.47 4.08 22.16
CA LEU A 682 -3.95 3.20 23.24
C LEU A 682 -5.36 3.62 23.68
N LYS A 683 -5.60 4.93 23.83
CA LYS A 683 -6.93 5.47 24.16
C LYS A 683 -7.96 5.13 23.09
N ARG A 684 -7.63 5.34 21.82
CA ARG A 684 -8.52 5.00 20.68
C ARG A 684 -8.95 3.54 20.71
N ASN A 685 -8.03 2.66 21.01
CA ASN A 685 -8.27 1.21 21.03
C ASN A 685 -8.75 0.67 22.39
N GLY A 686 -9.01 1.52 23.36
CA GLY A 686 -9.47 1.12 24.70
C GLY A 686 -8.45 0.30 25.50
N ILE A 687 -7.15 0.44 25.19
CA ILE A 687 -6.06 -0.27 25.84
C ILE A 687 -5.55 0.54 27.04
N LYS A 688 -5.37 -0.11 28.18
CA LYS A 688 -4.77 0.52 29.36
C LYS A 688 -3.27 0.62 29.18
N ALA A 689 -2.72 1.83 29.37
CA ALA A 689 -1.28 2.02 29.35
C ALA A 689 -0.58 1.10 30.37
N PRO A 690 0.54 0.44 30.01
CA PRO A 690 1.32 -0.35 30.96
C PRO A 690 1.78 0.51 32.14
N LYS A 691 1.79 -0.04 33.35
CA LYS A 691 2.21 0.66 34.58
C LYS A 691 3.66 1.19 34.55
N SER A 692 4.47 0.72 33.60
CA SER A 692 5.86 1.13 33.37
C SER A 692 6.07 2.31 32.42
N HIS A 693 5.01 2.80 31.74
CA HIS A 693 5.12 3.98 30.88
C HIS A 693 5.04 5.26 31.72
N LYS A 694 6.19 5.64 32.30
CA LYS A 694 6.43 7.06 32.57
C LYS A 694 6.73 7.73 31.25
N PRO A 695 6.11 8.91 30.93
CA PRO A 695 6.45 9.62 29.71
C PRO A 695 7.94 9.88 29.71
N SER A 696 8.63 9.39 28.68
CA SER A 696 10.04 9.69 28.45
C SER A 696 10.12 11.20 28.25
N LYS A 697 10.72 11.91 29.24
CA LYS A 697 11.15 13.28 29.01
C LYS A 697 12.10 13.25 27.82
N SER A 698 11.68 13.92 26.77
CA SER A 698 12.48 14.19 25.59
C SER A 698 13.82 14.81 26.00
N HIS A 699 14.89 14.20 25.59
CA HIS A 699 16.20 14.85 25.49
C HIS A 699 16.52 15.06 24.01
#